data_c3fa69065de1d67d3e8f734af1f00012
#
_entry.id   c3fa69065de1d67d3e8f734af1f00012
#
_cell.length_a   1.000
_cell.length_b   1.000
_cell.length_c   1.000
_cell.angle_alpha   90.00
_cell.angle_beta   90.00
_cell.angle_gamma   90.00
#
_symmetry.space_group_name_H-M   'P 1'
#
loop_
_entity.id
_entity.type
_entity.pdbx_description
1 polymer ?
#
loop_
_entity_poly.entity_id
_entity_poly.type
_entity_poly.pdbx_seq_one_letter_code
_entity_poly.pdbx_strand_id
1 'polypeptide(L)'
;MSVTANPTSPSDAMFRQAERGVLPLGELFGGAQTLIDQGAPQQAVRLYETWLAHTQSPLAYAVWFNLAIAHSGIGNDVQAEGDYLKAIALNPGFIEARLNLGTLYERLGRPDDALATWNAILAEVADLPASPVLHVQTLNNIGRLLEIRKRLPEAEAMLARSLELQPDQPNAITHWVHLRQKLCRWPVYQPFGGVTVEAMQRCTSALATLGASADPAGQLAASQRFIDEKVRRDVPALADPAGYPHKRIRIGYLSSDLCSHAVSILTAELYELHDRSRVEVYAFSWSREDNSPLRARVVGAMDHYIRIDRMTDEEAARCIRAHEIDILVDLHGLTLGARADILCWRPAPVQLTWLGFPGPTAIPGVDYVVADAFVLPPELEPYFTEKPLRMPHTFQINDRQRAIGPRLERAGAGLPEGRFVFCSFNSNFKFTPDVFAAWMRILRRVPESVLWIVADVPDTRENLVREAEAQGVDGSRLLFAARVPPAEYLARFALADLFLDTAPFNAGTTASDALWAGLPVLTWAGRTFCSRMAGSLLHAVGLPELVTHSLEAYEELAVALASDPARLGELRQRLAENRDSSPLFDTPRFVRDYEDLLAGVVKRPAGVPLNDEPDPIRLHAVPDPAPGQLSIQQDSMLALMRAGMHSVVEVGGASLAQAWRARQPNSHFTAIAPAPEAGWSTASIAADPESLDEQQWQQVAPAQCWLFPETLERLRDPWAFLQRVRRQALGGVELVACVNNSQNWLVQSLLASGNLHYQQSGVPDRRTLHLFTRASLAEMLRECGFAIVEMTAVNAHQPDPAVLAALRNFAAATGADPALAEQDALPYQYLLRAVAV
;
A
#
# COMPACT_ATOMS: atom_id res chain seq x y z
N MET A 1 -46.63 15.15 50.46
CA MET A 1 -45.40 14.59 49.89
C MET A 1 -45.11 15.41 48.63
N SER A 2 -44.24 16.40 48.72
CA SER A 2 -43.82 17.22 47.59
C SER A 2 -42.79 16.44 46.80
N VAL A 3 -43.09 16.14 45.56
CA VAL A 3 -42.14 15.57 44.56
C VAL A 3 -41.22 16.71 44.24
N THR A 4 -39.99 16.66 44.75
CA THR A 4 -38.91 17.53 44.33
C THR A 4 -38.55 17.20 42.88
N ALA A 5 -38.88 18.08 41.95
CA ALA A 5 -38.43 18.00 40.57
C ALA A 5 -36.89 18.00 40.55
N ASN A 6 -36.30 16.93 39.96
CA ASN A 6 -34.88 16.87 39.67
C ASN A 6 -34.48 18.12 38.85
N PRO A 7 -33.36 18.78 39.14
CA PRO A 7 -32.93 19.91 38.33
C PRO A 7 -32.64 19.40 36.90
N THR A 8 -33.47 19.88 35.97
CA THR A 8 -33.31 19.56 34.52
C THR A 8 -31.94 20.03 34.07
N SER A 9 -31.24 19.17 33.32
CA SER A 9 -29.92 19.51 32.76
C SER A 9 -30.03 20.76 31.87
N PRO A 10 -28.98 21.58 31.76
CA PRO A 10 -28.97 22.73 30.86
C PRO A 10 -29.40 22.39 29.43
N SER A 11 -29.03 21.19 28.95
CA SER A 11 -29.46 20.68 27.65
C SER A 11 -30.98 20.46 27.56
N ASP A 12 -31.62 19.89 28.58
CA ASP A 12 -33.07 19.68 28.58
C ASP A 12 -33.85 21.01 28.55
N ALA A 13 -33.28 22.06 29.13
CA ALA A 13 -33.86 23.41 29.10
C ALA A 13 -33.83 23.98 27.66
N MET A 14 -32.73 23.80 26.96
CA MET A 14 -32.58 24.22 25.54
C MET A 14 -33.53 23.48 24.62
N PHE A 15 -33.64 22.16 24.75
CA PHE A 15 -34.61 21.36 23.95
C PHE A 15 -36.04 21.86 24.15
N ARG A 16 -36.47 22.11 25.40
CA ARG A 16 -37.83 22.68 25.68
C ARG A 16 -38.04 24.05 25.09
N GLN A 17 -36.98 24.90 25.04
CA GLN A 17 -37.08 26.21 24.39
C GLN A 17 -37.16 26.07 22.87
N ALA A 18 -36.41 25.14 22.29
CA ALA A 18 -36.48 24.85 20.88
C ALA A 18 -37.84 24.33 20.46
N GLU A 19 -38.46 23.37 21.21
CA GLU A 19 -39.81 22.86 21.01
C GLU A 19 -40.89 23.93 21.09
N ARG A 20 -40.64 25.00 21.90
CA ARG A 20 -41.54 26.15 21.98
C ARG A 20 -41.29 27.22 20.91
N GLY A 21 -40.25 27.04 20.08
CA GLY A 21 -39.89 28.01 19.05
C GLY A 21 -39.34 29.34 19.61
N VAL A 22 -38.83 29.33 20.86
CA VAL A 22 -38.33 30.54 21.53
C VAL A 22 -36.82 30.51 21.82
N LEU A 23 -36.10 29.48 21.43
CA LEU A 23 -34.64 29.38 21.60
C LEU A 23 -33.93 30.35 20.65
N PRO A 24 -33.15 31.33 21.15
CA PRO A 24 -32.44 32.31 20.33
C PRO A 24 -31.33 31.61 19.54
N LEU A 25 -31.03 32.10 18.32
CA LEU A 25 -30.02 31.53 17.41
C LEU A 25 -28.62 31.43 18.05
N GLY A 26 -28.21 32.47 18.82
CA GLY A 26 -26.92 32.45 19.50
C GLY A 26 -26.81 31.32 20.54
N GLU A 27 -27.89 31.09 21.28
CA GLU A 27 -27.95 30.00 22.26
C GLU A 27 -28.06 28.62 21.59
N LEU A 28 -28.77 28.54 20.46
CA LEU A 28 -28.84 27.32 19.64
C LEU A 28 -27.44 26.88 19.17
N PHE A 29 -26.68 27.81 18.58
CA PHE A 29 -25.34 27.49 18.07
C PHE A 29 -24.35 27.17 19.20
N GLY A 30 -24.36 27.95 20.28
CA GLY A 30 -23.52 27.68 21.44
C GLY A 30 -23.85 26.37 22.14
N GLY A 31 -25.14 26.05 22.26
CA GLY A 31 -25.58 24.81 22.86
C GLY A 31 -25.24 23.60 22.01
N ALA A 32 -25.43 23.65 20.69
CA ALA A 32 -25.07 22.59 19.77
C ALA A 32 -23.55 22.35 19.76
N GLN A 33 -22.73 23.40 19.74
CA GLN A 33 -21.26 23.28 19.85
C GLN A 33 -20.87 22.62 21.16
N THR A 34 -21.46 23.02 22.28
CA THR A 34 -21.21 22.40 23.60
C THR A 34 -21.51 20.89 23.59
N LEU A 35 -22.60 20.49 22.94
CA LEU A 35 -22.94 19.07 22.81
C LEU A 35 -21.93 18.29 21.95
N ILE A 36 -21.44 18.91 20.87
CA ILE A 36 -20.38 18.33 20.03
C ILE A 36 -19.09 18.15 20.84
N ASP A 37 -18.67 19.18 21.57
CA ASP A 37 -17.46 19.18 22.40
C ASP A 37 -17.53 18.15 23.55
N GLN A 38 -18.74 17.82 24.01
CA GLN A 38 -19.01 16.78 25.00
C GLN A 38 -19.09 15.37 24.40
N GLY A 39 -18.84 15.20 23.11
CA GLY A 39 -18.92 13.90 22.46
C GLY A 39 -20.34 13.41 22.15
N ALA A 40 -21.32 14.30 22.13
CA ALA A 40 -22.73 14.01 21.89
C ALA A 40 -23.28 14.67 20.59
N PRO A 41 -22.61 14.50 19.42
CA PRO A 41 -22.99 15.19 18.18
C PRO A 41 -24.41 14.83 17.69
N GLN A 42 -24.90 13.63 17.98
CA GLN A 42 -26.29 13.24 17.65
C GLN A 42 -27.30 14.09 18.39
N GLN A 43 -26.99 14.57 19.59
CA GLN A 43 -27.87 15.48 20.32
C GLN A 43 -27.84 16.89 19.71
N ALA A 44 -26.71 17.35 19.22
CA ALA A 44 -26.62 18.60 18.46
C ALA A 44 -27.49 18.56 17.19
N VAL A 45 -27.42 17.46 16.43
CA VAL A 45 -28.30 17.22 15.28
C VAL A 45 -29.76 17.35 15.69
N ARG A 46 -30.21 16.62 16.71
CA ARG A 46 -31.60 16.69 17.21
C ARG A 46 -31.99 18.09 17.66
N LEU A 47 -31.07 18.85 18.26
CA LEU A 47 -31.36 20.22 18.69
C LEU A 47 -31.63 21.15 17.50
N TYR A 48 -30.80 21.05 16.44
CA TYR A 48 -31.01 21.78 15.19
C TYR A 48 -32.32 21.39 14.51
N GLU A 49 -32.62 20.10 14.39
CA GLU A 49 -33.86 19.58 13.80
C GLU A 49 -35.10 20.08 14.58
N THR A 50 -35.07 20.03 15.93
CA THR A 50 -36.13 20.51 16.78
C THR A 50 -36.38 22.01 16.58
N TRP A 51 -35.30 22.81 16.53
CA TRP A 51 -35.41 24.22 16.28
C TRP A 51 -36.04 24.54 14.93
N LEU A 52 -35.59 23.87 13.87
CA LEU A 52 -36.11 24.03 12.50
C LEU A 52 -37.59 23.61 12.39
N ALA A 53 -38.01 22.61 13.15
CA ALA A 53 -39.39 22.15 13.14
C ALA A 53 -40.37 23.16 13.81
N HIS A 54 -39.90 23.97 14.76
CA HIS A 54 -40.75 24.84 15.59
C HIS A 54 -40.47 26.34 15.43
N THR A 55 -39.47 26.73 14.66
CA THR A 55 -39.08 28.14 14.50
C THR A 55 -39.12 28.54 13.02
N GLN A 56 -39.82 29.64 12.71
CA GLN A 56 -39.73 30.29 11.40
C GLN A 56 -38.76 31.49 11.54
N SER A 57 -37.67 31.47 10.77
CA SER A 57 -36.69 32.51 10.77
C SER A 57 -36.08 32.75 9.39
N PRO A 58 -35.84 33.97 8.96
CA PRO A 58 -35.14 34.28 7.72
C PRO A 58 -33.66 33.78 7.75
N LEU A 59 -33.14 33.47 8.94
CA LEU A 59 -31.79 32.92 9.14
C LEU A 59 -31.78 31.39 9.25
N ALA A 60 -32.90 30.73 8.92
CA ALA A 60 -32.98 29.26 8.91
C ALA A 60 -31.92 28.61 8.01
N TYR A 61 -31.45 29.28 6.94
CA TYR A 61 -30.37 28.82 6.10
C TYR A 61 -29.07 28.55 6.89
N ALA A 62 -28.76 29.37 7.89
CA ALA A 62 -27.58 29.18 8.71
C ALA A 62 -27.72 27.98 9.67
N VAL A 63 -28.95 27.66 10.09
CA VAL A 63 -29.22 26.47 10.91
C VAL A 63 -29.14 25.20 10.05
N TRP A 64 -29.69 25.20 8.82
CA TRP A 64 -29.52 24.11 7.86
C TRP A 64 -28.04 23.85 7.54
N PHE A 65 -27.25 24.90 7.38
CA PHE A 65 -25.80 24.79 7.16
C PHE A 65 -25.08 24.11 8.34
N ASN A 66 -25.36 24.52 9.57
CA ASN A 66 -24.74 23.92 10.76
C ASN A 66 -25.25 22.49 11.00
N LEU A 67 -26.50 22.19 10.69
CA LEU A 67 -27.04 20.84 10.72
C LEU A 67 -26.32 19.92 9.70
N ALA A 68 -26.07 20.44 8.48
CA ALA A 68 -25.30 19.72 7.47
C ALA A 68 -23.87 19.40 7.96
N ILE A 69 -23.19 20.36 8.61
CA ILE A 69 -21.88 20.12 9.23
C ILE A 69 -21.98 19.02 10.29
N ALA A 70 -22.99 19.08 11.15
CA ALA A 70 -23.19 18.09 12.22
C ALA A 70 -23.48 16.69 11.66
N HIS A 71 -24.37 16.57 10.64
CA HIS A 71 -24.60 15.31 9.93
C HIS A 71 -23.34 14.76 9.26
N SER A 72 -22.58 15.63 8.59
CA SER A 72 -21.30 15.26 7.97
C SER A 72 -20.28 14.75 9.00
N GLY A 73 -20.22 15.38 10.19
CA GLY A 73 -19.37 15.00 11.29
C GLY A 73 -19.68 13.63 11.90
N ILE A 74 -20.92 13.16 11.79
CA ILE A 74 -21.33 11.83 12.26
C ILE A 74 -21.45 10.79 11.12
N GLY A 75 -21.01 11.12 9.89
CA GLY A 75 -21.02 10.23 8.74
C GLY A 75 -22.36 10.10 8.02
N ASN A 76 -23.35 10.94 8.35
CA ASN A 76 -24.67 10.96 7.69
C ASN A 76 -24.64 11.84 6.43
N ASP A 77 -23.81 11.44 5.46
CA ASP A 77 -23.48 12.26 4.28
C ASP A 77 -24.68 12.56 3.38
N VAL A 78 -25.64 11.65 3.27
CA VAL A 78 -26.88 11.87 2.48
C VAL A 78 -27.74 12.98 3.08
N GLN A 79 -27.88 12.99 4.40
CA GLN A 79 -28.60 14.05 5.13
C GLN A 79 -27.86 15.37 5.01
N ALA A 80 -26.53 15.35 5.17
CA ALA A 80 -25.68 16.53 5.04
C ALA A 80 -25.83 17.19 3.65
N GLU A 81 -25.81 16.40 2.56
CA GLU A 81 -26.07 16.91 1.20
C GLU A 81 -27.43 17.60 1.10
N GLY A 82 -28.50 16.95 1.59
CA GLY A 82 -29.85 17.50 1.57
C GLY A 82 -29.95 18.82 2.36
N ASP A 83 -29.26 18.93 3.49
CA ASP A 83 -29.30 20.11 4.34
C ASP A 83 -28.48 21.28 3.77
N TYR A 84 -27.32 21.01 3.16
CA TYR A 84 -26.60 22.04 2.39
C TYR A 84 -27.45 22.57 1.23
N LEU A 85 -28.14 21.71 0.48
CA LEU A 85 -29.01 22.12 -0.61
C LEU A 85 -30.19 22.99 -0.11
N LYS A 86 -30.77 22.70 1.07
CA LYS A 86 -31.81 23.54 1.70
C LYS A 86 -31.25 24.91 2.12
N ALA A 87 -30.03 24.92 2.71
CA ALA A 87 -29.37 26.18 3.06
C ALA A 87 -29.15 27.06 1.82
N ILE A 88 -28.67 26.48 0.71
CA ILE A 88 -28.44 27.17 -0.56
C ILE A 88 -29.78 27.63 -1.19
N ALA A 89 -30.84 26.81 -1.12
CA ALA A 89 -32.15 27.18 -1.64
C ALA A 89 -32.77 28.38 -0.89
N LEU A 90 -32.56 28.46 0.44
CA LEU A 90 -33.01 29.56 1.28
C LEU A 90 -32.18 30.83 1.12
N ASN A 91 -30.90 30.68 0.90
CA ASN A 91 -29.97 31.78 0.64
C ASN A 91 -28.99 31.42 -0.48
N PRO A 92 -29.33 31.69 -1.75
CA PRO A 92 -28.43 31.37 -2.89
C PRO A 92 -27.06 32.05 -2.82
N GLY A 93 -26.94 33.20 -2.15
CA GLY A 93 -25.69 33.93 -1.97
C GLY A 93 -24.80 33.39 -0.83
N PHE A 94 -25.19 32.28 -0.16
CA PHE A 94 -24.44 31.72 0.95
C PHE A 94 -23.31 30.80 0.42
N ILE A 95 -22.16 31.40 0.13
CA ILE A 95 -21.02 30.77 -0.52
C ILE A 95 -20.43 29.63 0.32
N GLU A 96 -20.39 29.79 1.65
CA GLU A 96 -19.88 28.80 2.58
C GLU A 96 -20.60 27.46 2.48
N ALA A 97 -21.91 27.48 2.27
CA ALA A 97 -22.68 26.25 2.08
C ALA A 97 -22.29 25.52 0.80
N ARG A 98 -22.04 26.25 -0.30
CA ARG A 98 -21.57 25.68 -1.56
C ARG A 98 -20.12 25.17 -1.46
N LEU A 99 -19.26 25.90 -0.76
CA LEU A 99 -17.88 25.45 -0.51
C LEU A 99 -17.87 24.11 0.22
N ASN A 100 -18.66 23.99 1.29
CA ASN A 100 -18.73 22.77 2.09
C ASN A 100 -19.42 21.63 1.33
N LEU A 101 -20.44 21.93 0.54
CA LEU A 101 -21.11 20.94 -0.31
C LEU A 101 -20.13 20.35 -1.35
N GLY A 102 -19.33 21.20 -1.98
CA GLY A 102 -18.29 20.75 -2.91
C GLY A 102 -17.25 19.85 -2.22
N THR A 103 -16.86 20.19 -0.98
CA THR A 103 -15.95 19.36 -0.19
C THR A 103 -16.60 18.01 0.20
N LEU A 104 -17.91 18.02 0.50
CA LEU A 104 -18.67 16.79 0.73
C LEU A 104 -18.70 15.90 -0.52
N TYR A 105 -18.97 16.47 -1.69
CA TYR A 105 -18.98 15.72 -2.95
C TYR A 105 -17.61 15.11 -3.26
N GLU A 106 -16.52 15.83 -3.02
CA GLU A 106 -15.18 15.27 -3.17
C GLU A 106 -14.96 14.05 -2.26
N ARG A 107 -15.32 14.16 -0.98
CA ARG A 107 -15.20 13.06 0.00
C ARG A 107 -16.05 11.84 -0.39
N LEU A 108 -17.20 12.07 -1.01
CA LEU A 108 -18.10 11.03 -1.52
C LEU A 108 -17.64 10.41 -2.85
N GLY A 109 -16.48 10.82 -3.38
CA GLY A 109 -15.98 10.33 -4.66
C GLY A 109 -16.74 10.87 -5.87
N ARG A 110 -17.39 12.05 -5.74
CA ARG A 110 -18.16 12.77 -6.77
C ARG A 110 -17.42 14.06 -7.19
N PRO A 111 -16.18 13.95 -7.74
CA PRO A 111 -15.35 15.12 -8.02
C PRO A 111 -15.92 16.05 -9.09
N ASP A 112 -16.71 15.54 -10.01
CA ASP A 112 -17.31 16.37 -11.07
C ASP A 112 -18.42 17.26 -10.49
N ASP A 113 -19.21 16.76 -9.52
CA ASP A 113 -20.21 17.56 -8.79
C ASP A 113 -19.53 18.62 -7.90
N ALA A 114 -18.39 18.26 -7.27
CA ALA A 114 -17.59 19.21 -6.51
C ALA A 114 -17.11 20.37 -7.39
N LEU A 115 -16.50 20.05 -8.55
CA LEU A 115 -16.05 21.06 -9.51
C LEU A 115 -17.20 21.92 -10.03
N ALA A 116 -18.34 21.33 -10.36
CA ALA A 116 -19.53 22.06 -10.80
C ALA A 116 -20.00 23.06 -9.74
N THR A 117 -20.07 22.61 -8.48
CA THR A 117 -20.52 23.41 -7.34
C THR A 117 -19.57 24.58 -7.07
N TRP A 118 -18.25 24.37 -7.08
CA TRP A 118 -17.25 25.41 -6.90
C TRP A 118 -17.14 26.37 -8.08
N ASN A 119 -17.27 25.89 -9.32
CA ASN A 119 -17.29 26.74 -10.50
C ASN A 119 -18.52 27.65 -10.55
N ALA A 120 -19.67 27.19 -10.03
CA ALA A 120 -20.85 28.04 -9.88
C ALA A 120 -20.57 29.23 -8.94
N ILE A 121 -19.77 29.03 -7.87
CA ILE A 121 -19.34 30.15 -7.01
C ILE A 121 -18.56 31.18 -7.83
N LEU A 122 -17.59 30.74 -8.63
CA LEU A 122 -16.76 31.65 -9.43
C LEU A 122 -17.52 32.41 -10.50
N ALA A 123 -18.59 31.83 -11.06
CA ALA A 123 -19.44 32.49 -12.04
C ALA A 123 -20.32 33.59 -11.44
N GLU A 124 -20.80 33.40 -10.21
CA GLU A 124 -21.69 34.33 -9.53
C GLU A 124 -20.95 35.44 -8.78
N VAL A 125 -19.74 35.13 -8.26
CA VAL A 125 -18.94 36.05 -7.45
C VAL A 125 -18.26 37.12 -8.29
N ALA A 126 -18.21 36.97 -9.61
CA ALA A 126 -17.66 38.01 -10.51
C ALA A 126 -18.37 39.36 -10.31
N ASP A 127 -19.64 39.38 -9.86
CA ASP A 127 -20.45 40.59 -9.71
C ASP A 127 -20.78 40.96 -8.24
N LEU A 128 -20.33 40.15 -7.25
CA LEU A 128 -20.60 40.42 -5.83
C LEU A 128 -19.30 40.81 -5.10
N PRO A 129 -19.36 41.76 -4.11
CA PRO A 129 -18.24 42.00 -3.22
C PRO A 129 -18.12 40.81 -2.20
N ALA A 130 -18.00 39.61 -2.71
CA ALA A 130 -17.75 38.44 -1.88
C ALA A 130 -16.37 38.58 -1.22
N SER A 131 -16.24 38.07 -0.01
CA SER A 131 -14.97 38.06 0.71
C SER A 131 -13.87 37.52 -0.19
N PRO A 132 -12.77 38.24 -0.44
CA PRO A 132 -11.63 37.75 -1.21
C PRO A 132 -11.13 36.39 -0.71
N VAL A 133 -11.29 36.13 0.58
CA VAL A 133 -10.88 34.88 1.23
C VAL A 133 -11.66 33.68 0.70
N LEU A 134 -12.99 33.77 0.54
CA LEU A 134 -13.81 32.68 0.01
C LEU A 134 -13.51 32.41 -1.48
N HIS A 135 -13.20 33.47 -2.23
CA HIS A 135 -12.81 33.36 -3.64
C HIS A 135 -11.48 32.62 -3.77
N VAL A 136 -10.48 33.02 -3.00
CA VAL A 136 -9.17 32.34 -2.92
C VAL A 136 -9.33 30.89 -2.52
N GLN A 137 -10.12 30.60 -1.50
CA GLN A 137 -10.37 29.22 -1.05
C GLN A 137 -11.05 28.38 -2.13
N THR A 138 -12.02 28.94 -2.85
CA THR A 138 -12.67 28.27 -3.98
C THR A 138 -11.68 27.92 -5.08
N LEU A 139 -10.85 28.88 -5.52
CA LEU A 139 -9.82 28.68 -6.53
C LEU A 139 -8.80 27.61 -6.12
N ASN A 140 -8.39 27.61 -4.85
CA ASN A 140 -7.45 26.63 -4.30
C ASN A 140 -8.06 25.21 -4.28
N ASN A 141 -9.33 25.07 -3.88
CA ASN A 141 -10.03 23.78 -3.89
C ASN A 141 -10.15 23.22 -5.31
N ILE A 142 -10.54 24.07 -6.27
CA ILE A 142 -10.61 23.69 -7.69
C ILE A 142 -9.21 23.30 -8.20
N GLY A 143 -8.20 24.13 -7.97
CA GLY A 143 -6.82 23.87 -8.42
C GLY A 143 -6.30 22.53 -7.90
N ARG A 144 -6.46 22.26 -6.59
CA ARG A 144 -6.06 21.01 -5.96
C ARG A 144 -6.81 19.80 -6.54
N LEU A 145 -8.12 19.88 -6.72
CA LEU A 145 -8.91 18.76 -7.27
C LEU A 145 -8.58 18.50 -8.74
N LEU A 146 -8.33 19.54 -9.53
CA LEU A 146 -7.88 19.43 -10.91
C LEU A 146 -6.50 18.77 -11.00
N GLU A 147 -5.57 19.09 -10.09
CA GLU A 147 -4.25 18.42 -10.03
C GLU A 147 -4.41 16.92 -9.75
N ILE A 148 -5.25 16.52 -8.79
CA ILE A 148 -5.57 15.11 -8.47
C ILE A 148 -6.16 14.42 -9.71
N ARG A 149 -7.01 15.10 -10.47
CA ARG A 149 -7.62 14.63 -11.71
C ARG A 149 -6.66 14.68 -12.92
N LYS A 150 -5.41 15.08 -12.73
CA LYS A 150 -4.37 15.21 -13.77
C LYS A 150 -4.71 16.24 -14.88
N ARG A 151 -5.61 17.16 -14.60
CA ARG A 151 -5.95 18.32 -15.45
C ARG A 151 -4.98 19.47 -15.12
N LEU A 152 -3.68 19.23 -15.33
CA LEU A 152 -2.60 20.07 -14.81
C LEU A 152 -2.61 21.52 -15.34
N PRO A 153 -2.89 21.79 -16.62
CA PRO A 153 -2.95 23.17 -17.13
C PRO A 153 -4.06 23.99 -16.46
N GLU A 154 -5.21 23.38 -16.27
CA GLU A 154 -6.35 24.04 -15.61
C GLU A 154 -6.10 24.24 -14.11
N ALA A 155 -5.46 23.27 -13.46
CA ALA A 155 -5.03 23.41 -12.07
C ALA A 155 -4.08 24.58 -11.89
N GLU A 156 -3.08 24.70 -12.76
CA GLU A 156 -2.10 25.79 -12.74
C GLU A 156 -2.78 27.14 -12.95
N ALA A 157 -3.73 27.24 -13.89
CA ALA A 157 -4.46 28.47 -14.14
C ALA A 157 -5.33 28.90 -12.94
N MET A 158 -5.98 27.96 -12.22
CA MET A 158 -6.76 28.28 -11.02
C MET A 158 -5.86 28.76 -9.88
N LEU A 159 -4.73 28.13 -9.65
CA LEU A 159 -3.77 28.56 -8.64
C LEU A 159 -3.13 29.92 -9.00
N ALA A 160 -2.84 30.16 -10.29
CA ALA A 160 -2.36 31.46 -10.75
C ALA A 160 -3.36 32.58 -10.40
N ARG A 161 -4.64 32.39 -10.72
CA ARG A 161 -5.70 33.36 -10.35
C ARG A 161 -5.82 33.56 -8.83
N SER A 162 -5.65 32.50 -8.06
CA SER A 162 -5.64 32.59 -6.60
C SER A 162 -4.47 33.44 -6.09
N LEU A 163 -3.28 33.23 -6.65
CA LEU A 163 -2.06 33.97 -6.30
C LEU A 163 -2.10 35.43 -6.75
N GLU A 164 -2.80 35.75 -7.85
CA GLU A 164 -3.04 37.15 -8.25
C GLU A 164 -3.91 37.91 -7.22
N LEU A 165 -4.90 37.22 -6.63
CA LEU A 165 -5.78 37.79 -5.59
C LEU A 165 -5.07 37.92 -4.23
N GLN A 166 -4.28 36.91 -3.87
CA GLN A 166 -3.54 36.85 -2.63
C GLN A 166 -2.18 36.19 -2.86
N PRO A 167 -1.10 36.95 -3.01
CA PRO A 167 0.25 36.40 -3.30
C PRO A 167 0.86 35.58 -2.17
N ASP A 168 0.55 35.89 -0.91
CA ASP A 168 1.12 35.23 0.26
C ASP A 168 0.31 33.96 0.64
N GLN A 169 0.52 32.90 -0.14
CA GLN A 169 -0.10 31.59 0.05
C GLN A 169 0.93 30.48 -0.16
N PRO A 170 1.71 30.08 0.85
CA PRO A 170 2.78 29.09 0.71
C PRO A 170 2.34 27.77 0.06
N ASN A 171 1.18 27.24 0.45
CA ASN A 171 0.66 25.99 -0.11
C ASN A 171 0.30 26.14 -1.61
N ALA A 172 -0.38 27.21 -1.99
CA ALA A 172 -0.72 27.46 -3.40
C ALA A 172 0.54 27.64 -4.26
N ILE A 173 1.54 28.36 -3.74
CA ILE A 173 2.85 28.53 -4.41
C ILE A 173 3.53 27.18 -4.59
N THR A 174 3.55 26.33 -3.58
CA THR A 174 4.13 24.96 -3.63
C THR A 174 3.54 24.15 -4.78
N HIS A 175 2.22 24.08 -4.87
CA HIS A 175 1.51 23.35 -5.93
C HIS A 175 1.73 24.00 -7.29
N TRP A 176 1.63 25.32 -7.38
CA TRP A 176 1.80 26.06 -8.63
C TRP A 176 3.20 25.87 -9.24
N VAL A 177 4.26 25.98 -8.43
CA VAL A 177 5.65 25.72 -8.86
C VAL A 177 5.79 24.29 -9.38
N HIS A 178 5.26 23.31 -8.64
CA HIS A 178 5.34 21.90 -9.06
C HIS A 178 4.56 21.60 -10.36
N LEU A 179 3.41 22.23 -10.55
CA LEU A 179 2.66 22.14 -11.81
C LEU A 179 3.47 22.70 -12.98
N ARG A 180 4.13 23.85 -12.80
CA ARG A 180 5.02 24.42 -13.84
C ARG A 180 6.18 23.49 -14.21
N GLN A 181 6.78 22.83 -13.22
CA GLN A 181 7.79 21.78 -13.46
C GLN A 181 7.20 20.62 -14.28
N LYS A 182 6.05 20.06 -13.88
CA LYS A 182 5.38 18.97 -14.60
C LYS A 182 4.99 19.35 -16.03
N LEU A 183 4.59 20.58 -16.24
CA LEU A 183 4.20 21.11 -17.54
C LEU A 183 5.38 21.58 -18.41
N CYS A 184 6.62 21.51 -17.90
CA CYS A 184 7.80 22.09 -18.53
C CYS A 184 7.58 23.55 -18.96
N ARG A 185 6.90 24.33 -18.11
CA ARG A 185 6.72 25.78 -18.29
C ARG A 185 7.93 26.52 -17.72
N TRP A 186 8.87 26.79 -18.58
CA TRP A 186 10.12 27.43 -18.23
C TRP A 186 10.13 28.93 -18.56
N PRO A 187 10.86 29.77 -17.78
CA PRO A 187 11.49 29.43 -16.50
C PRO A 187 10.44 29.10 -15.41
N VAL A 188 10.73 28.09 -14.56
CA VAL A 188 9.81 27.71 -13.47
C VAL A 188 9.66 28.85 -12.46
N TYR A 189 10.78 29.44 -12.08
CA TYR A 189 10.86 30.59 -11.16
C TYR A 189 10.84 31.89 -11.95
N GLN A 190 9.66 32.46 -12.11
CA GLN A 190 9.44 33.75 -12.74
C GLN A 190 8.49 34.57 -11.88
N PRO A 191 8.83 35.82 -11.53
CA PRO A 191 7.96 36.69 -10.75
C PRO A 191 6.56 36.75 -11.35
N PHE A 192 5.52 36.56 -10.53
CA PHE A 192 4.15 36.50 -11.01
C PHE A 192 3.17 37.00 -9.93
N GLY A 193 2.23 37.89 -10.29
CA GLY A 193 1.10 38.26 -9.42
C GLY A 193 1.51 38.81 -8.03
N GLY A 194 2.70 39.37 -7.88
CA GLY A 194 3.24 39.78 -6.58
C GLY A 194 4.04 38.68 -5.84
N VAL A 195 4.08 37.46 -6.36
CA VAL A 195 4.93 36.38 -5.84
C VAL A 195 6.34 36.55 -6.34
N THR A 196 7.33 36.63 -5.44
CA THR A 196 8.75 36.80 -5.80
C THR A 196 9.42 35.45 -6.08
N VAL A 197 10.56 35.46 -6.78
CA VAL A 197 11.38 34.27 -7.01
C VAL A 197 11.80 33.61 -5.68
N GLU A 198 12.19 34.42 -4.71
CA GLU A 198 12.60 33.95 -3.37
C GLU A 198 11.45 33.26 -2.64
N ALA A 199 10.21 33.78 -2.76
CA ALA A 199 9.02 33.16 -2.20
C ALA A 199 8.75 31.79 -2.87
N MET A 200 8.86 31.73 -4.21
CA MET A 200 8.71 30.47 -4.95
C MET A 200 9.73 29.42 -4.53
N GLN A 201 11.03 29.82 -4.47
CA GLN A 201 12.11 28.93 -4.06
C GLN A 201 11.92 28.45 -2.61
N ARG A 202 11.53 29.35 -1.70
CA ARG A 202 11.25 29.01 -0.31
C ARG A 202 10.08 28.06 -0.18
N CYS A 203 9.03 28.21 -0.97
CA CYS A 203 7.83 27.38 -0.93
C CYS A 203 7.94 26.12 -1.80
N THR A 204 9.03 25.90 -2.54
CA THR A 204 9.24 24.68 -3.31
C THR A 204 9.36 23.49 -2.36
N SER A 205 8.54 22.44 -2.57
CA SER A 205 8.56 21.25 -1.73
C SER A 205 9.91 20.52 -1.80
N ALA A 206 10.25 19.74 -0.77
CA ALA A 206 11.50 18.98 -0.72
C ALA A 206 11.66 18.10 -1.98
N LEU A 207 10.62 17.38 -2.40
CA LEU A 207 10.65 16.53 -3.60
C LEU A 207 10.86 17.37 -4.89
N ALA A 208 10.17 18.49 -5.02
CA ALA A 208 10.30 19.36 -6.19
C ALA A 208 11.69 20.02 -6.27
N THR A 209 12.31 20.28 -5.10
CA THR A 209 13.67 20.83 -5.01
C THR A 209 14.72 19.84 -5.54
N LEU A 210 14.52 18.51 -5.37
CA LEU A 210 15.44 17.50 -5.94
C LEU A 210 15.57 17.64 -7.45
N GLY A 211 14.47 17.99 -8.15
CA GLY A 211 14.46 18.21 -9.60
C GLY A 211 14.89 19.61 -10.02
N ALA A 212 14.83 20.59 -9.12
CA ALA A 212 15.07 22.00 -9.44
C ALA A 212 16.47 22.48 -9.05
N SER A 213 17.16 21.81 -8.13
CA SER A 213 18.43 22.29 -7.55
C SER A 213 19.48 21.20 -7.48
N ALA A 214 20.67 21.50 -7.99
CA ALA A 214 21.89 20.69 -7.84
C ALA A 214 22.67 21.01 -6.56
N ASP A 215 22.18 21.90 -5.70
CA ASP A 215 22.82 22.29 -4.45
C ASP A 215 22.38 21.38 -3.30
N PRO A 216 23.30 20.56 -2.72
CA PRO A 216 22.94 19.66 -1.63
C PRO A 216 22.52 20.41 -0.36
N ALA A 217 23.09 21.60 -0.09
CA ALA A 217 22.67 22.41 1.06
C ALA A 217 21.25 22.94 0.89
N GLY A 218 20.86 23.36 -0.32
CA GLY A 218 19.52 23.76 -0.67
C GLY A 218 18.50 22.63 -0.54
N GLN A 219 18.87 21.41 -0.90
CA GLN A 219 18.00 20.22 -0.72
C GLN A 219 17.77 19.91 0.76
N LEU A 220 18.82 19.90 1.60
CA LEU A 220 18.70 19.74 3.05
C LEU A 220 17.81 20.84 3.66
N ALA A 221 18.06 22.11 3.29
CA ALA A 221 17.28 23.23 3.79
C ALA A 221 15.79 23.14 3.43
N ALA A 222 15.45 22.61 2.24
CA ALA A 222 14.06 22.39 1.84
C ALA A 222 13.38 21.30 2.70
N SER A 223 14.10 20.23 3.02
CA SER A 223 13.62 19.18 3.90
C SER A 223 13.43 19.68 5.35
N GLN A 224 14.42 20.41 5.87
CA GLN A 224 14.33 21.02 7.21
C GLN A 224 13.13 21.95 7.33
N ARG A 225 12.88 22.82 6.34
CA ARG A 225 11.68 23.67 6.33
C ARG A 225 10.38 22.88 6.38
N PHE A 226 10.28 21.83 5.56
CA PHE A 226 9.10 20.95 5.60
C PHE A 226 8.87 20.35 7.00
N ILE A 227 9.95 19.86 7.62
CA ILE A 227 9.87 19.29 8.96
C ILE A 227 9.50 20.36 9.98
N ASP A 228 10.08 21.57 9.90
CA ASP A 228 9.80 22.68 10.83
C ASP A 228 8.34 23.13 10.76
N GLU A 229 7.75 23.12 9.57
CA GLU A 229 6.40 23.63 9.33
C GLU A 229 5.29 22.58 9.51
N LYS A 230 5.58 21.32 9.24
CA LYS A 230 4.55 20.28 9.06
C LYS A 230 4.61 19.13 10.06
N VAL A 231 5.74 18.94 10.76
CA VAL A 231 5.97 17.73 11.57
C VAL A 231 6.14 18.10 13.04
N ARG A 232 5.49 17.33 13.91
CA ARG A 232 5.59 17.49 15.36
C ARG A 232 6.94 17.03 15.88
N ARG A 233 7.60 17.86 16.70
CA ARG A 233 8.93 17.53 17.25
C ARG A 233 8.91 17.16 18.72
N ASP A 234 7.96 17.70 19.49
CA ASP A 234 7.89 17.57 20.94
C ASP A 234 6.98 16.38 21.33
N VAL A 235 7.34 15.20 20.86
CA VAL A 235 6.63 13.96 21.21
C VAL A 235 7.60 12.98 21.90
N PRO A 236 7.13 12.21 22.91
CA PRO A 236 7.98 11.27 23.62
C PRO A 236 8.34 10.07 22.74
N ALA A 237 9.59 9.60 22.80
CA ALA A 237 9.99 8.35 22.18
C ALA A 237 9.27 7.17 22.85
N LEU A 238 8.69 6.27 22.02
CA LEU A 238 7.92 5.11 22.48
C LEU A 238 8.78 3.86 22.66
N ALA A 239 9.80 3.67 21.82
CA ALA A 239 10.64 2.48 21.88
C ALA A 239 11.65 2.54 23.01
N ASP A 240 11.99 1.38 23.57
CA ASP A 240 13.13 1.26 24.48
C ASP A 240 14.43 1.45 23.68
N PRO A 241 15.29 2.39 24.04
CA PRO A 241 16.54 2.60 23.35
C PRO A 241 17.53 1.42 23.48
N ALA A 242 17.33 0.50 24.43
CA ALA A 242 18.13 -0.71 24.56
C ALA A 242 17.73 -1.79 23.53
N GLY A 243 16.60 -1.64 22.85
CA GLY A 243 16.06 -2.64 21.93
C GLY A 243 15.37 -3.83 22.63
N TYR A 244 15.13 -4.89 21.85
CA TYR A 244 14.35 -6.05 22.31
C TYR A 244 15.19 -7.33 22.26
N PRO A 245 14.83 -8.35 23.09
CA PRO A 245 15.57 -9.62 23.17
C PRO A 245 15.09 -10.65 22.13
N HIS A 246 14.66 -10.21 20.94
CA HIS A 246 14.17 -11.11 19.91
C HIS A 246 15.31 -11.96 19.33
N LYS A 247 15.02 -13.21 19.01
CA LYS A 247 15.97 -14.10 18.33
C LYS A 247 16.14 -13.72 16.85
N ARG A 248 15.02 -13.39 16.19
CA ARG A 248 14.97 -12.85 14.81
C ARG A 248 14.76 -11.34 14.86
N ILE A 249 15.35 -10.63 13.91
CA ILE A 249 15.13 -9.18 13.79
C ILE A 249 13.73 -8.93 13.24
N ARG A 250 12.91 -8.19 13.97
CA ARG A 250 11.60 -7.72 13.47
C ARG A 250 11.79 -6.47 12.64
N ILE A 251 11.64 -6.61 11.32
CA ILE A 251 11.76 -5.51 10.37
C ILE A 251 10.35 -5.03 10.04
N GLY A 252 10.05 -3.75 10.31
CA GLY A 252 8.80 -3.11 9.94
C GLY A 252 8.98 -2.21 8.73
N TYR A 253 8.29 -2.47 7.61
CA TYR A 253 8.25 -1.61 6.44
C TYR A 253 7.05 -0.67 6.52
N LEU A 254 7.31 0.63 6.51
CA LEU A 254 6.31 1.69 6.64
C LEU A 254 6.06 2.33 5.27
N SER A 255 4.85 2.14 4.69
CA SER A 255 4.59 2.62 3.32
C SER A 255 3.11 2.71 2.92
N SER A 256 2.76 3.70 2.06
CA SER A 256 1.54 3.72 1.24
C SER A 256 1.73 3.16 -0.16
N ASP A 257 2.94 2.72 -0.50
CA ASP A 257 3.33 2.33 -1.85
C ASP A 257 3.41 0.80 -2.04
N LEU A 258 2.88 0.02 -1.08
CA LEU A 258 2.74 -1.43 -1.20
C LEU A 258 1.55 -1.79 -2.12
N CYS A 259 1.60 -1.28 -3.34
CA CYS A 259 0.61 -1.40 -4.40
C CYS A 259 1.34 -1.30 -5.76
N SER A 260 0.63 -1.11 -6.87
CA SER A 260 1.27 -0.85 -8.17
C SER A 260 1.98 0.52 -8.18
N HIS A 261 3.19 0.54 -7.66
CA HIS A 261 4.06 1.70 -7.49
C HIS A 261 5.53 1.35 -7.70
N ALA A 262 6.37 2.37 -8.02
CA ALA A 262 7.80 2.19 -8.28
C ALA A 262 8.55 1.49 -7.13
N VAL A 263 8.24 1.82 -5.88
CA VAL A 263 8.83 1.19 -4.69
C VAL A 263 8.54 -0.31 -4.70
N SER A 264 7.28 -0.72 -4.85
CA SER A 264 6.90 -2.14 -4.89
C SER A 264 7.46 -2.88 -6.12
N ILE A 265 7.59 -2.18 -7.27
CA ILE A 265 8.24 -2.75 -8.47
C ILE A 265 9.69 -3.14 -8.18
N LEU A 266 10.38 -2.39 -7.35
CA LEU A 266 11.77 -2.66 -6.98
C LEU A 266 11.88 -3.68 -5.84
N THR A 267 10.98 -3.63 -4.86
CA THR A 267 11.14 -4.36 -3.58
C THR A 267 10.35 -5.66 -3.48
N ALA A 268 9.54 -6.02 -4.48
CA ALA A 268 8.70 -7.21 -4.37
C ALA A 268 9.50 -8.49 -4.06
N GLU A 269 10.59 -8.73 -4.78
CA GLU A 269 11.45 -9.89 -4.55
C GLU A 269 12.26 -9.80 -3.24
N LEU A 270 12.51 -8.59 -2.70
CA LEU A 270 13.13 -8.41 -1.38
C LEU A 270 12.33 -9.14 -0.30
N TYR A 271 11.03 -8.84 -0.26
CA TYR A 271 10.14 -9.38 0.76
C TYR A 271 10.02 -10.90 0.68
N GLU A 272 10.09 -11.46 -0.53
CA GLU A 272 10.05 -12.90 -0.76
C GLU A 272 11.35 -13.60 -0.33
N LEU A 273 12.49 -12.94 -0.55
CA LEU A 273 13.83 -13.53 -0.35
C LEU A 273 14.40 -13.34 1.07
N HIS A 274 13.76 -12.57 1.91
CA HIS A 274 14.19 -12.44 3.30
C HIS A 274 14.32 -13.81 3.97
N ASP A 275 15.47 -14.02 4.63
CA ASP A 275 15.71 -15.24 5.41
C ASP A 275 14.89 -15.25 6.70
N ARG A 276 13.80 -16.03 6.68
CA ARG A 276 12.85 -16.14 7.80
C ARG A 276 13.44 -16.83 9.03
N SER A 277 14.62 -17.41 8.93
CA SER A 277 15.38 -17.86 10.10
C SER A 277 16.05 -16.70 10.85
N ARG A 278 16.35 -15.60 10.16
CA ARG A 278 17.06 -14.42 10.69
C ARG A 278 16.12 -13.25 10.98
N VAL A 279 15.09 -13.07 10.14
CA VAL A 279 14.21 -11.91 10.22
C VAL A 279 12.73 -12.30 10.25
N GLU A 280 11.92 -11.43 10.80
CA GLU A 280 10.46 -11.47 10.77
C GLU A 280 9.96 -10.16 10.15
N VAL A 281 9.15 -10.25 9.09
CA VAL A 281 8.84 -9.12 8.22
C VAL A 281 7.44 -8.60 8.45
N TYR A 282 7.36 -7.35 8.87
CA TYR A 282 6.13 -6.61 9.11
C TYR A 282 5.94 -5.53 8.05
N ALA A 283 4.70 -5.31 7.65
CA ALA A 283 4.31 -4.13 6.88
C ALA A 283 3.28 -3.32 7.65
N PHE A 284 3.54 -2.03 7.83
CA PHE A 284 2.60 -1.03 8.33
C PHE A 284 2.18 -0.16 7.17
N SER A 285 0.95 -0.36 6.68
CA SER A 285 0.55 0.14 5.38
C SER A 285 -0.73 0.97 5.43
N TRP A 286 -0.72 2.08 4.68
CA TRP A 286 -1.91 2.83 4.31
C TRP A 286 -2.06 2.89 2.78
N SER A 287 -1.53 1.87 2.09
CA SER A 287 -1.61 1.75 0.63
C SER A 287 -3.05 1.54 0.17
N ARG A 288 -3.36 2.13 -0.99
CA ARG A 288 -4.65 1.90 -1.64
C ARG A 288 -4.79 0.45 -2.09
N GLU A 289 -6.02 -0.04 -2.08
CA GLU A 289 -6.38 -1.31 -2.71
C GLU A 289 -6.47 -1.10 -4.23
N ASP A 290 -5.57 -1.72 -5.00
CA ASP A 290 -5.56 -1.61 -6.46
C ASP A 290 -5.79 -2.95 -7.18
N ASN A 291 -5.97 -4.02 -6.42
CA ASN A 291 -6.20 -5.38 -6.92
C ASN A 291 -5.14 -5.86 -7.94
N SER A 292 -3.96 -5.26 -7.93
CA SER A 292 -2.89 -5.62 -8.86
C SER A 292 -2.20 -6.92 -8.43
N PRO A 293 -1.71 -7.74 -9.40
CA PRO A 293 -0.89 -8.92 -9.08
C PRO A 293 0.37 -8.56 -8.27
N LEU A 294 0.96 -7.40 -8.53
CA LEU A 294 2.12 -6.92 -7.79
C LEU A 294 1.79 -6.69 -6.32
N ARG A 295 0.64 -6.04 -6.04
CA ARG A 295 0.19 -5.85 -4.65
C ARG A 295 -0.06 -7.20 -3.96
N ALA A 296 -0.74 -8.12 -4.63
CA ALA A 296 -1.00 -9.45 -4.08
C ALA A 296 0.31 -10.18 -3.73
N ARG A 297 1.33 -10.07 -4.59
CA ARG A 297 2.65 -10.65 -4.37
C ARG A 297 3.36 -10.00 -3.18
N VAL A 298 3.39 -8.67 -3.10
CA VAL A 298 4.01 -7.92 -2.00
C VAL A 298 3.35 -8.22 -0.66
N VAL A 299 2.01 -8.18 -0.60
CA VAL A 299 1.25 -8.47 0.63
C VAL A 299 1.44 -9.93 1.05
N GLY A 300 1.44 -10.86 0.08
CA GLY A 300 1.64 -12.28 0.35
C GLY A 300 3.04 -12.65 0.84
N ALA A 301 4.02 -11.78 0.63
CA ALA A 301 5.40 -11.97 1.10
C ALA A 301 5.65 -11.44 2.52
N MET A 302 4.71 -10.73 3.14
CA MET A 302 4.82 -10.25 4.52
C MET A 302 4.42 -11.33 5.51
N ASP A 303 5.17 -11.48 6.61
CA ASP A 303 4.73 -12.33 7.71
C ASP A 303 3.54 -11.69 8.44
N HIS A 304 3.55 -10.35 8.55
CA HIS A 304 2.49 -9.56 9.15
C HIS A 304 2.18 -8.32 8.31
N TYR A 305 0.93 -8.18 7.88
CA TYR A 305 0.47 -7.00 7.13
C TYR A 305 -0.59 -6.24 7.93
N ILE A 306 -0.21 -5.08 8.45
CA ILE A 306 -1.03 -4.27 9.36
C ILE A 306 -1.50 -3.00 8.62
N ARG A 307 -2.82 -2.80 8.55
CA ARG A 307 -3.42 -1.57 8.01
C ARG A 307 -3.44 -0.47 9.07
N ILE A 308 -2.89 0.69 8.70
CA ILE A 308 -2.85 1.88 9.58
C ILE A 308 -3.53 3.11 8.94
N ASP A 309 -4.27 2.93 7.86
CA ASP A 309 -4.93 4.01 7.11
C ASP A 309 -6.00 4.76 7.92
N ARG A 310 -6.62 4.10 8.91
CA ARG A 310 -7.63 4.70 9.80
C ARG A 310 -7.08 5.18 11.13
N MET A 311 -5.80 4.97 11.39
CA MET A 311 -5.12 5.38 12.61
C MET A 311 -4.56 6.78 12.44
N THR A 312 -4.61 7.58 13.49
CA THR A 312 -3.78 8.79 13.63
C THR A 312 -2.31 8.41 13.65
N ASP A 313 -1.40 9.37 13.47
CA ASP A 313 0.04 9.09 13.49
C ASP A 313 0.51 8.59 14.86
N GLU A 314 -0.08 9.08 15.95
CA GLU A 314 0.18 8.58 17.29
C GLU A 314 -0.31 7.14 17.48
N GLU A 315 -1.54 6.83 17.05
CA GLU A 315 -2.09 5.47 17.14
C GLU A 315 -1.26 4.49 16.31
N ALA A 316 -0.85 4.88 15.11
CA ALA A 316 0.03 4.10 14.26
C ALA A 316 1.40 3.86 14.92
N ALA A 317 2.00 4.89 15.51
CA ALA A 317 3.26 4.76 16.24
C ALA A 317 3.12 3.80 17.45
N ARG A 318 2.04 3.91 18.23
CA ARG A 318 1.74 2.99 19.33
C ARG A 318 1.49 1.56 18.86
N CYS A 319 0.82 1.41 17.72
CA CYS A 319 0.64 0.10 17.07
C CYS A 319 1.98 -0.53 16.69
N ILE A 320 2.88 0.22 16.04
CA ILE A 320 4.23 -0.25 15.69
C ILE A 320 5.01 -0.64 16.95
N ARG A 321 4.95 0.21 18.00
CA ARG A 321 5.59 -0.08 19.28
C ARG A 321 5.06 -1.36 19.94
N ALA A 322 3.75 -1.61 19.88
CA ALA A 322 3.13 -2.81 20.45
C ALA A 322 3.61 -4.11 19.77
N HIS A 323 4.06 -4.05 18.52
CA HIS A 323 4.66 -5.17 17.80
C HIS A 323 6.16 -5.31 18.06
N GLU A 324 6.75 -4.46 18.91
CA GLU A 324 8.16 -4.51 19.28
C GLU A 324 9.09 -4.61 18.06
N ILE A 325 8.89 -3.72 17.09
CA ILE A 325 9.70 -3.68 15.88
C ILE A 325 11.12 -3.26 16.24
N ASP A 326 12.11 -4.06 15.87
CA ASP A 326 13.54 -3.80 16.12
C ASP A 326 14.05 -2.70 15.19
N ILE A 327 13.70 -2.77 13.91
CA ILE A 327 14.09 -1.83 12.86
C ILE A 327 12.89 -1.42 12.05
N LEU A 328 12.59 -0.13 12.03
CA LEU A 328 11.54 0.45 11.19
C LEU A 328 12.17 1.08 9.95
N VAL A 329 11.72 0.64 8.76
CA VAL A 329 12.17 1.10 7.46
C VAL A 329 11.10 1.98 6.84
N ASP A 330 11.35 3.27 6.79
CA ASP A 330 10.50 4.21 6.07
C ASP A 330 10.81 4.16 4.57
N LEU A 331 9.83 3.81 3.77
CA LEU A 331 9.93 3.75 2.30
C LEU A 331 9.39 4.99 1.59
N HIS A 332 9.06 6.04 2.35
CA HIS A 332 8.48 7.29 1.84
C HIS A 332 9.43 8.48 1.88
N GLY A 333 10.08 8.71 3.00
CA GLY A 333 10.74 9.97 3.26
C GLY A 333 9.76 11.14 3.16
N LEU A 334 10.05 12.11 2.27
CA LEU A 334 9.22 13.30 2.06
C LEU A 334 8.45 13.29 0.73
N THR A 335 8.02 12.10 0.27
CA THR A 335 7.15 11.98 -0.89
C THR A 335 5.69 12.28 -0.54
N LEU A 336 4.84 12.41 -1.56
CA LEU A 336 3.41 12.68 -1.35
C LEU A 336 2.74 11.54 -0.56
N GLY A 337 2.01 11.90 0.48
CA GLY A 337 1.33 10.93 1.34
C GLY A 337 2.20 10.37 2.47
N ALA A 338 3.43 10.88 2.65
CA ALA A 338 4.28 10.53 3.78
C ALA A 338 3.63 10.86 5.12
N ARG A 339 3.89 10.02 6.11
CA ARG A 339 3.42 10.17 7.51
C ARG A 339 4.62 10.28 8.46
N ALA A 340 5.43 11.33 8.23
CA ALA A 340 6.68 11.55 8.96
C ALA A 340 6.49 11.69 10.48
N ASP A 341 5.33 12.17 10.93
CA ASP A 341 4.97 12.27 12.35
C ASP A 341 5.04 10.93 13.08
N ILE A 342 4.75 9.79 12.42
CA ILE A 342 4.88 8.46 13.01
C ILE A 342 6.31 8.23 13.50
N LEU A 343 7.31 8.61 12.69
CA LEU A 343 8.73 8.40 12.99
C LEU A 343 9.21 9.28 14.15
N CYS A 344 8.58 10.45 14.33
CA CYS A 344 8.91 11.36 15.45
C CYS A 344 8.59 10.75 16.82
N TRP A 345 7.54 9.92 16.91
CA TRP A 345 7.22 9.16 18.12
C TRP A 345 8.25 8.05 18.42
N ARG A 346 9.21 7.86 17.55
CA ARG A 346 10.24 6.82 17.67
C ARG A 346 9.68 5.47 18.13
N PRO A 347 8.78 4.84 17.34
CA PRO A 347 8.16 3.57 17.72
C PRO A 347 9.10 2.35 17.67
N ALA A 348 10.28 2.49 17.04
CA ALA A 348 11.31 1.46 16.97
C ALA A 348 12.67 1.99 17.49
N PRO A 349 13.52 1.13 18.09
CA PRO A 349 14.85 1.50 18.60
C PRO A 349 15.78 1.99 17.48
N VAL A 350 15.63 1.45 16.27
CA VAL A 350 16.34 1.85 15.06
C VAL A 350 15.35 2.21 13.99
N GLN A 351 15.53 3.37 13.38
CA GLN A 351 14.72 3.83 12.26
C GLN A 351 15.59 4.26 11.10
N LEU A 352 15.23 3.85 9.90
CA LEU A 352 15.96 4.23 8.70
C LEU A 352 15.00 4.61 7.56
N THR A 353 15.47 5.44 6.65
CA THR A 353 14.76 5.79 5.42
C THR A 353 15.46 5.15 4.22
N TRP A 354 14.68 4.71 3.25
CA TRP A 354 15.20 4.03 2.07
C TRP A 354 14.28 4.18 0.86
N LEU A 355 14.89 4.38 -0.29
CA LEU A 355 14.35 4.19 -1.63
C LEU A 355 13.30 5.21 -2.09
N GLY A 356 12.29 5.58 -1.29
CA GLY A 356 11.18 6.43 -1.74
C GLY A 356 11.59 7.87 -2.02
N PHE A 357 12.37 8.47 -1.14
CA PHE A 357 12.87 9.85 -1.26
C PHE A 357 14.40 9.86 -1.39
N PRO A 358 14.94 10.17 -2.58
CA PRO A 358 16.38 10.10 -2.81
C PRO A 358 17.10 11.41 -2.43
N GLY A 359 17.06 11.76 -1.14
CA GLY A 359 17.67 12.96 -0.58
C GLY A 359 17.61 12.95 0.94
N PRO A 360 18.16 13.99 1.61
CA PRO A 360 18.09 14.13 3.06
C PRO A 360 16.64 14.36 3.49
N THR A 361 16.13 13.58 4.43
CA THR A 361 14.75 13.75 4.92
C THR A 361 14.63 14.75 6.06
N ALA A 362 15.66 14.87 6.87
CA ALA A 362 15.69 15.66 8.10
C ALA A 362 14.58 15.28 9.11
N ILE A 363 13.99 14.09 9.00
CA ILE A 363 12.92 13.63 9.90
C ILE A 363 13.51 13.34 11.28
N PRO A 364 13.02 13.95 12.36
CA PRO A 364 13.45 13.64 13.70
C PRO A 364 13.24 12.17 14.04
N GLY A 365 14.26 11.55 14.63
CA GLY A 365 14.20 10.14 15.01
C GLY A 365 14.61 9.13 13.94
N VAL A 366 14.88 9.54 12.69
CA VAL A 366 15.50 8.68 11.68
C VAL A 366 17.01 8.65 11.88
N ASP A 367 17.55 7.46 12.09
CA ASP A 367 18.96 7.25 12.43
C ASP A 367 19.83 7.12 11.17
N TYR A 368 19.31 6.41 10.14
CA TYR A 368 20.10 6.02 8.97
C TYR A 368 19.35 6.27 7.65
N VAL A 369 20.15 6.48 6.61
CA VAL A 369 19.73 6.41 5.21
C VAL A 369 20.46 5.27 4.51
N VAL A 370 19.76 4.41 3.79
CA VAL A 370 20.38 3.36 2.98
C VAL A 370 20.99 3.99 1.73
N ALA A 371 22.29 3.79 1.54
CA ALA A 371 23.08 4.37 0.47
C ALA A 371 24.13 3.36 -0.04
N ASP A 372 24.96 3.76 -0.97
CA ASP A 372 26.23 3.12 -1.33
C ASP A 372 27.36 4.16 -1.41
N ALA A 373 28.58 3.71 -1.64
CA ALA A 373 29.74 4.60 -1.67
C ALA A 373 29.70 5.60 -2.83
N PHE A 374 29.03 5.28 -3.94
CA PHE A 374 28.92 6.19 -5.07
C PHE A 374 27.80 7.22 -4.86
N VAL A 375 26.61 6.79 -4.42
CA VAL A 375 25.45 7.68 -4.32
C VAL A 375 25.59 8.68 -3.16
N LEU A 376 26.21 8.27 -2.04
CA LEU A 376 26.48 9.13 -0.89
C LEU A 376 27.94 8.97 -0.42
N PRO A 377 28.89 9.59 -1.15
CA PRO A 377 30.30 9.59 -0.74
C PRO A 377 30.52 10.51 0.48
N PRO A 378 31.66 10.40 1.20
CA PRO A 378 31.91 11.12 2.45
C PRO A 378 31.75 12.63 2.37
N GLU A 379 32.09 13.25 1.25
CA GLU A 379 31.96 14.70 1.02
C GLU A 379 30.49 15.19 0.95
N LEU A 380 29.51 14.29 0.77
CA LEU A 380 28.08 14.63 0.76
C LEU A 380 27.40 14.32 2.09
N GLU A 381 28.01 13.57 3.00
CA GLU A 381 27.44 13.25 4.31
C GLU A 381 27.05 14.49 5.14
N PRO A 382 27.79 15.62 5.11
CA PRO A 382 27.41 16.80 5.87
C PRO A 382 26.06 17.41 5.49
N TYR A 383 25.49 17.00 4.35
CA TYR A 383 24.18 17.46 3.86
C TYR A 383 23.04 16.48 4.20
N PHE A 384 23.30 15.52 5.11
CA PHE A 384 22.32 14.59 5.63
C PHE A 384 22.27 14.68 7.16
N THR A 385 21.09 14.54 7.73
CA THR A 385 20.91 14.38 9.19
C THR A 385 21.04 12.91 9.58
N GLU A 386 20.75 12.03 8.65
CA GLU A 386 20.82 10.57 8.78
C GLU A 386 22.23 10.06 8.49
N LYS A 387 22.69 9.06 9.23
CA LYS A 387 23.96 8.41 8.96
C LYS A 387 23.83 7.45 7.76
N PRO A 388 24.80 7.41 6.85
CA PRO A 388 24.74 6.46 5.73
C PRO A 388 24.90 5.02 6.21
N LEU A 389 23.99 4.15 5.83
CA LEU A 389 24.10 2.70 5.92
C LEU A 389 24.44 2.19 4.52
N ARG A 390 25.72 1.85 4.31
CA ARG A 390 26.25 1.63 2.96
C ARG A 390 26.14 0.19 2.51
N MET A 391 25.34 -0.03 1.47
CA MET A 391 25.34 -1.28 0.70
C MET A 391 26.68 -1.45 -0.02
N PRO A 392 27.19 -2.69 -0.16
CA PRO A 392 28.50 -2.93 -0.79
C PRO A 392 28.61 -2.52 -2.26
N HIS A 393 27.50 -2.58 -3.02
CA HIS A 393 27.52 -2.41 -4.47
C HIS A 393 26.59 -1.32 -4.99
N THR A 394 25.33 -1.31 -4.57
CA THR A 394 24.31 -0.34 -4.96
C THR A 394 23.27 -0.20 -3.87
N PHE A 395 22.72 1.01 -3.71
CA PHE A 395 21.65 1.27 -2.73
C PHE A 395 20.28 0.75 -3.19
N GLN A 396 20.11 0.50 -4.51
CA GLN A 396 18.84 0.15 -5.10
C GLN A 396 18.73 -1.34 -5.37
N ILE A 397 17.69 -1.95 -4.84
CA ILE A 397 17.30 -3.32 -5.15
C ILE A 397 16.52 -3.38 -6.47
N ASN A 398 16.47 -4.55 -7.09
CA ASN A 398 15.66 -4.82 -8.27
C ASN A 398 14.92 -6.16 -8.12
N ASP A 399 13.77 -6.26 -8.80
CA ASP A 399 13.00 -7.49 -8.92
C ASP A 399 13.31 -8.19 -10.25
N ARG A 400 13.84 -9.40 -10.21
CA ARG A 400 14.20 -10.22 -11.39
C ARG A 400 13.01 -10.91 -12.05
N GLN A 401 11.85 -10.96 -11.37
CA GLN A 401 10.65 -11.62 -11.89
C GLN A 401 9.83 -10.72 -12.83
N ARG A 402 10.37 -9.57 -13.19
CA ARG A 402 9.72 -8.62 -14.08
C ARG A 402 9.79 -9.09 -15.52
N ALA A 403 8.65 -9.49 -16.08
CA ALA A 403 8.56 -9.98 -17.45
C ALA A 403 8.78 -8.83 -18.46
N ILE A 404 9.65 -9.06 -19.43
CA ILE A 404 9.77 -8.22 -20.64
C ILE A 404 8.78 -8.80 -21.68
N GLY A 405 7.92 -7.96 -22.23
CA GLY A 405 6.92 -8.34 -23.22
C GLY A 405 7.52 -8.81 -24.55
N PRO A 406 6.68 -9.22 -25.50
CA PRO A 406 7.12 -9.63 -26.81
C PRO A 406 7.91 -8.52 -27.52
N ARG A 407 8.80 -8.91 -28.44
CA ARG A 407 9.58 -7.97 -29.21
C ARG A 407 8.65 -7.06 -30.05
N LEU A 408 8.87 -5.77 -29.90
CA LEU A 408 8.14 -4.74 -30.64
C LEU A 408 8.93 -4.32 -31.89
N GLU A 409 8.23 -3.69 -32.85
CA GLU A 409 8.83 -3.09 -34.03
C GLU A 409 8.72 -1.55 -33.95
N ARG A 410 9.73 -0.84 -34.49
CA ARG A 410 9.77 0.64 -34.48
C ARG A 410 8.54 1.24 -35.15
N ALA A 411 8.11 0.71 -36.28
CA ALA A 411 6.93 1.17 -37.02
C ALA A 411 5.67 1.14 -36.16
N GLY A 412 5.46 0.06 -35.36
CA GLY A 412 4.33 -0.07 -34.44
C GLY A 412 4.34 0.95 -33.30
N ALA A 413 5.53 1.44 -32.92
CA ALA A 413 5.71 2.47 -31.91
C ALA A 413 5.74 3.90 -32.48
N GLY A 414 5.57 4.08 -33.79
CA GLY A 414 5.66 5.36 -34.50
C GLY A 414 7.10 5.90 -34.58
N LEU A 415 8.10 5.04 -34.48
CA LEU A 415 9.51 5.40 -34.56
C LEU A 415 10.01 5.24 -36.02
N PRO A 416 10.86 6.15 -36.51
CA PRO A 416 11.41 6.04 -37.84
C PRO A 416 12.46 4.92 -37.95
N GLU A 417 12.38 4.15 -39.03
CA GLU A 417 13.43 3.18 -39.37
C GLU A 417 14.72 3.88 -39.79
N GLY A 418 15.84 3.29 -39.47
CA GLY A 418 17.16 3.78 -39.87
C GLY A 418 17.66 5.03 -39.16
N ARG A 419 16.89 5.62 -38.24
CA ARG A 419 17.33 6.77 -37.42
C ARG A 419 17.81 6.31 -36.05
N PHE A 420 18.74 7.09 -35.48
CA PHE A 420 19.18 6.87 -34.10
C PHE A 420 18.10 7.38 -33.15
N VAL A 421 17.67 6.52 -32.21
CA VAL A 421 16.61 6.81 -31.25
C VAL A 421 17.22 7.03 -29.87
N PHE A 422 17.37 8.27 -29.47
CA PHE A 422 17.56 8.61 -28.06
C PHE A 422 16.23 8.48 -27.32
N CYS A 423 16.24 8.04 -26.07
CA CYS A 423 15.01 8.07 -25.26
C CYS A 423 15.25 8.57 -23.84
N SER A 424 14.19 9.14 -23.23
CA SER A 424 14.14 9.45 -21.81
C SER A 424 12.70 9.28 -21.30
N PHE A 425 12.46 8.22 -20.51
CA PHE A 425 11.12 7.94 -19.98
C PHE A 425 10.95 8.41 -18.54
N ASN A 426 11.76 9.38 -18.14
CA ASN A 426 11.62 10.06 -16.86
C ASN A 426 10.36 10.94 -16.80
N SER A 427 9.85 11.16 -15.58
CA SER A 427 8.77 12.11 -15.34
C SER A 427 9.20 13.53 -15.71
N ASN A 428 8.31 14.29 -16.33
CA ASN A 428 8.62 15.61 -16.89
C ASN A 428 9.10 16.63 -15.86
N PHE A 429 8.72 16.51 -14.58
CA PHE A 429 9.24 17.42 -13.54
C PHE A 429 10.75 17.30 -13.29
N LYS A 430 11.40 16.23 -13.82
CA LYS A 430 12.85 16.06 -13.83
C LYS A 430 13.55 16.75 -15.01
N PHE A 431 12.78 17.20 -16.00
CA PHE A 431 13.33 17.90 -17.16
C PHE A 431 13.63 19.33 -16.77
N THR A 432 14.90 19.71 -16.79
CA THR A 432 15.33 21.08 -16.57
C THR A 432 15.64 21.77 -17.90
N PRO A 433 15.59 23.12 -17.97
CA PRO A 433 15.97 23.84 -19.16
C PRO A 433 17.37 23.45 -19.66
N ASP A 434 18.34 23.32 -18.76
CA ASP A 434 19.75 23.02 -19.10
C ASP A 434 19.90 21.62 -19.72
N VAL A 435 19.26 20.62 -19.13
CA VAL A 435 19.27 19.24 -19.66
C VAL A 435 18.53 19.15 -20.99
N PHE A 436 17.39 19.83 -21.11
CA PHE A 436 16.67 19.86 -22.37
C PHE A 436 17.46 20.57 -23.46
N ALA A 437 18.12 21.67 -23.13
CA ALA A 437 19.02 22.38 -24.08
C ALA A 437 20.20 21.49 -24.51
N ALA A 438 20.75 20.70 -23.60
CA ALA A 438 21.79 19.70 -23.94
C ALA A 438 21.26 18.66 -24.94
N TRP A 439 20.06 18.14 -24.73
CA TRP A 439 19.43 17.21 -25.68
C TRP A 439 19.19 17.85 -27.04
N MET A 440 18.82 19.14 -27.10
CA MET A 440 18.67 19.86 -28.37
C MET A 440 20.03 20.04 -29.05
N ARG A 441 21.12 20.31 -28.34
CA ARG A 441 22.47 20.37 -28.91
C ARG A 441 22.91 18.98 -29.42
N ILE A 442 22.63 17.90 -28.73
CA ILE A 442 22.89 16.52 -29.19
C ILE A 442 22.12 16.25 -30.50
N LEU A 443 20.82 16.55 -30.55
CA LEU A 443 20.01 16.34 -31.75
C LEU A 443 20.54 17.13 -32.95
N ARG A 444 20.99 18.39 -32.78
CA ARG A 444 21.59 19.17 -33.86
C ARG A 444 22.88 18.57 -34.37
N ARG A 445 23.70 17.98 -33.50
CA ARG A 445 24.98 17.33 -33.86
C ARG A 445 24.78 15.93 -34.46
N VAL A 446 23.63 15.31 -34.24
CA VAL A 446 23.25 14.01 -34.80
C VAL A 446 21.98 14.20 -35.66
N PRO A 447 22.08 14.73 -36.89
CA PRO A 447 20.91 15.12 -37.71
C PRO A 447 19.90 13.97 -37.94
N GLU A 448 20.39 12.75 -38.12
CA GLU A 448 19.57 11.56 -38.35
C GLU A 448 19.18 10.87 -37.02
N SER A 449 18.73 11.65 -36.02
CA SER A 449 18.25 11.15 -34.77
C SER A 449 16.93 11.76 -34.36
N VAL A 450 16.26 11.06 -33.44
CA VAL A 450 15.03 11.52 -32.78
C VAL A 450 15.17 11.36 -31.28
N LEU A 451 14.40 12.12 -30.51
CA LEU A 451 14.29 11.96 -29.05
C LEU A 451 12.88 11.45 -28.68
N TRP A 452 12.84 10.26 -28.09
CA TRP A 452 11.60 9.60 -27.69
C TRP A 452 11.40 9.74 -26.19
N ILE A 453 10.38 10.50 -25.79
CA ILE A 453 10.13 10.88 -24.40
C ILE A 453 8.67 10.61 -23.99
N VAL A 454 8.41 10.55 -22.70
CA VAL A 454 7.06 10.48 -22.15
C VAL A 454 6.58 11.90 -21.86
N ALA A 455 5.40 12.27 -22.36
CA ALA A 455 4.66 13.44 -21.93
C ALA A 455 3.17 13.14 -22.07
N ASP A 456 2.50 12.90 -20.95
CA ASP A 456 1.10 12.48 -20.94
C ASP A 456 0.13 13.65 -21.24
N VAL A 457 0.53 14.86 -20.83
CA VAL A 457 -0.29 16.06 -20.92
C VAL A 457 -0.01 16.76 -22.24
N PRO A 458 -1.03 17.10 -23.07
CA PRO A 458 -0.84 17.78 -24.35
C PRO A 458 -0.05 19.09 -24.22
N ASP A 459 -0.38 19.94 -23.25
CA ASP A 459 0.34 21.20 -23.01
C ASP A 459 1.83 20.98 -22.73
N THR A 460 2.21 19.90 -22.06
CA THR A 460 3.62 19.56 -21.85
C THR A 460 4.31 19.27 -23.18
N ARG A 461 3.64 18.54 -24.09
CA ARG A 461 4.17 18.28 -25.43
C ARG A 461 4.36 19.56 -26.21
N GLU A 462 3.35 20.44 -26.23
CA GLU A 462 3.39 21.73 -26.90
C GLU A 462 4.51 22.62 -26.36
N ASN A 463 4.67 22.65 -25.02
CA ASN A 463 5.74 23.41 -24.38
C ASN A 463 7.13 22.89 -24.79
N LEU A 464 7.33 21.56 -24.79
CA LEU A 464 8.60 20.95 -25.20
C LEU A 464 8.89 21.13 -26.68
N VAL A 465 7.89 21.03 -27.54
CA VAL A 465 8.04 21.29 -28.98
C VAL A 465 8.43 22.77 -29.22
N ARG A 466 7.71 23.70 -28.59
CA ARG A 466 8.03 25.14 -28.71
C ARG A 466 9.45 25.46 -28.24
N GLU A 467 9.89 24.84 -27.16
CA GLU A 467 11.25 25.01 -26.64
C GLU A 467 12.30 24.40 -27.57
N ALA A 468 12.02 23.26 -28.20
CA ALA A 468 12.91 22.65 -29.18
C ALA A 468 13.06 23.53 -30.43
N GLU A 469 11.95 24.05 -30.94
CA GLU A 469 11.95 24.98 -32.11
C GLU A 469 12.68 26.27 -31.80
N ALA A 470 12.50 26.84 -30.61
CA ALA A 470 13.23 28.00 -30.15
C ALA A 470 14.75 27.78 -30.11
N GLN A 471 15.19 26.52 -29.94
CA GLN A 471 16.59 26.11 -29.96
C GLN A 471 17.06 25.57 -31.33
N GLY A 472 16.26 25.72 -32.39
CA GLY A 472 16.60 25.35 -33.75
C GLY A 472 16.53 23.85 -34.05
N VAL A 473 15.72 23.11 -33.29
CA VAL A 473 15.40 21.70 -33.55
C VAL A 473 13.96 21.59 -34.02
N ASP A 474 13.74 20.93 -35.16
CA ASP A 474 12.38 20.65 -35.66
C ASP A 474 11.60 19.85 -34.65
N GLY A 475 10.41 20.33 -34.23
CA GLY A 475 9.54 19.70 -33.25
C GLY A 475 9.12 18.27 -33.62
N SER A 476 9.10 17.93 -34.92
CA SER A 476 8.82 16.56 -35.39
C SER A 476 9.87 15.52 -34.99
N ARG A 477 11.04 15.96 -34.52
CA ARG A 477 12.09 15.07 -33.97
C ARG A 477 11.87 14.72 -32.51
N LEU A 478 10.91 15.35 -31.83
CA LEU A 478 10.43 14.93 -30.51
C LEU A 478 9.25 13.97 -30.66
N LEU A 479 9.45 12.73 -30.29
CA LEU A 479 8.43 11.68 -30.34
C LEU A 479 7.92 11.40 -28.95
N PHE A 480 6.60 11.23 -28.80
CA PHE A 480 5.96 11.07 -27.49
C PHE A 480 5.43 9.65 -27.32
N ALA A 481 6.00 8.93 -26.36
CA ALA A 481 5.60 7.59 -26.01
C ALA A 481 4.26 7.56 -25.26
N ALA A 482 3.35 6.69 -25.68
CA ALA A 482 2.11 6.43 -24.95
C ALA A 482 2.36 5.61 -23.68
N ARG A 483 1.44 5.65 -22.71
CA ARG A 483 1.43 4.70 -21.60
C ARG A 483 0.98 3.33 -22.08
N VAL A 484 1.70 2.31 -21.64
CA VAL A 484 1.46 0.91 -22.01
C VAL A 484 1.58 0.02 -20.75
N PRO A 485 1.08 -1.21 -20.76
CA PRO A 485 1.24 -2.16 -19.67
C PRO A 485 2.71 -2.43 -19.31
N PRO A 486 3.02 -2.84 -18.06
CA PRO A 486 4.41 -2.96 -17.59
C PRO A 486 5.33 -3.84 -18.44
N ALA A 487 4.86 -4.99 -18.94
CA ALA A 487 5.68 -5.87 -19.78
C ALA A 487 6.00 -5.24 -21.15
N GLU A 488 5.04 -4.57 -21.76
CA GLU A 488 5.21 -3.81 -23.01
C GLU A 488 6.09 -2.58 -22.78
N TYR A 489 5.94 -1.90 -21.62
CA TYR A 489 6.80 -0.81 -21.22
C TYR A 489 8.27 -1.23 -21.19
N LEU A 490 8.60 -2.40 -20.64
CA LEU A 490 9.97 -2.93 -20.66
C LEU A 490 10.41 -3.30 -22.08
N ALA A 491 9.55 -3.96 -22.86
CA ALA A 491 9.88 -4.38 -24.23
C ALA A 491 10.23 -3.20 -25.16
N ARG A 492 9.60 -2.01 -24.96
CA ARG A 492 9.84 -0.85 -25.81
C ARG A 492 11.26 -0.27 -25.71
N PHE A 493 12.00 -0.49 -24.60
CA PHE A 493 13.38 -0.03 -24.49
C PHE A 493 14.29 -0.61 -25.58
N ALA A 494 13.98 -1.81 -26.08
CA ALA A 494 14.71 -2.43 -27.19
C ALA A 494 14.58 -1.68 -28.52
N LEU A 495 13.63 -0.75 -28.64
CA LEU A 495 13.45 0.09 -29.83
C LEU A 495 14.35 1.34 -29.84
N ALA A 496 14.88 1.73 -28.68
CA ALA A 496 15.78 2.84 -28.52
C ALA A 496 17.24 2.41 -28.65
N ASP A 497 18.12 3.35 -28.95
CA ASP A 497 19.54 3.13 -29.12
C ASP A 497 20.34 3.54 -27.88
N LEU A 498 19.98 4.63 -27.21
CA LEU A 498 20.64 5.14 -26.01
C LEU A 498 19.61 5.86 -25.12
N PHE A 499 19.63 5.54 -23.82
CA PHE A 499 18.83 6.29 -22.84
C PHE A 499 19.61 7.53 -22.38
N LEU A 500 19.00 8.70 -22.51
CA LEU A 500 19.52 9.98 -22.02
C LEU A 500 18.90 10.27 -20.65
N ASP A 501 19.71 10.24 -19.61
CA ASP A 501 19.24 10.49 -18.26
C ASP A 501 19.04 11.98 -17.97
N THR A 502 18.24 12.28 -16.95
CA THR A 502 17.93 13.62 -16.45
C THR A 502 18.89 14.05 -15.34
N ALA A 503 19.04 15.36 -15.15
CA ALA A 503 19.78 15.96 -14.06
C ALA A 503 19.12 17.28 -13.63
N PRO A 504 19.22 17.65 -12.34
CA PRO A 504 19.94 17.03 -11.23
C PRO A 504 19.26 15.78 -10.64
N PHE A 505 18.03 15.46 -11.04
CA PHE A 505 17.32 14.29 -10.56
C PHE A 505 17.40 13.15 -11.59
N ASN A 506 18.33 12.24 -11.38
CA ASN A 506 18.52 11.07 -12.24
C ASN A 506 17.33 10.10 -12.24
N ALA A 507 17.32 9.22 -13.21
CA ALA A 507 16.50 8.02 -13.21
C ALA A 507 16.98 7.03 -12.13
N GLY A 508 16.07 6.53 -11.30
CA GLY A 508 16.29 5.39 -10.42
C GLY A 508 15.66 4.14 -11.07
N THR A 509 14.39 3.88 -10.76
CA THR A 509 13.61 2.78 -11.35
C THR A 509 13.67 2.77 -12.88
N THR A 510 13.54 3.94 -13.54
CA THR A 510 13.57 4.05 -14.99
C THR A 510 14.93 3.67 -15.58
N ALA A 511 16.04 3.99 -14.91
CA ALA A 511 17.38 3.57 -15.36
C ALA A 511 17.57 2.06 -15.19
N SER A 512 17.14 1.49 -14.06
CA SER A 512 17.21 0.03 -13.88
C SER A 512 16.29 -0.71 -14.87
N ASP A 513 15.14 -0.12 -15.25
CA ASP A 513 14.25 -0.65 -16.29
C ASP A 513 14.94 -0.70 -17.65
N ALA A 514 15.62 0.38 -18.03
CA ALA A 514 16.38 0.45 -19.25
C ALA A 514 17.52 -0.59 -19.27
N LEU A 515 18.30 -0.67 -18.21
CA LEU A 515 19.40 -1.63 -18.07
C LEU A 515 18.88 -3.08 -18.04
N TRP A 516 17.79 -3.37 -17.34
CA TRP A 516 17.15 -4.69 -17.34
C TRP A 516 16.69 -5.11 -18.74
N ALA A 517 16.14 -4.15 -19.50
CA ALA A 517 15.72 -4.38 -20.89
C ALA A 517 16.88 -4.38 -21.91
N GLY A 518 18.12 -4.18 -21.48
CA GLY A 518 19.31 -4.25 -22.34
C GLY A 518 19.65 -2.93 -23.07
N LEU A 519 19.11 -1.79 -22.62
CA LEU A 519 19.42 -0.47 -23.18
C LEU A 519 20.47 0.25 -22.34
N PRO A 520 21.64 0.64 -22.92
CA PRO A 520 22.62 1.47 -22.23
C PRO A 520 22.05 2.83 -21.80
N VAL A 521 22.42 3.25 -20.58
CA VAL A 521 22.01 4.53 -19.98
C VAL A 521 23.22 5.45 -19.89
N LEU A 522 23.12 6.64 -20.44
CA LEU A 522 24.12 7.70 -20.29
C LEU A 522 23.63 8.69 -19.22
N THR A 523 24.42 8.95 -18.20
CA THR A 523 24.06 9.82 -17.09
C THR A 523 25.14 10.86 -16.79
N TRP A 524 24.72 11.93 -16.12
CA TRP A 524 25.59 12.94 -15.55
C TRP A 524 25.47 12.92 -14.03
N ALA A 525 26.56 12.54 -13.33
CA ALA A 525 26.65 12.50 -11.88
C ALA A 525 27.01 13.89 -11.32
N GLY A 526 26.10 14.46 -10.54
CA GLY A 526 26.28 15.73 -9.85
C GLY A 526 26.73 15.60 -8.39
N ARG A 527 26.34 16.59 -7.57
CA ARG A 527 26.74 16.74 -6.17
C ARG A 527 25.60 16.45 -5.18
N THR A 528 24.55 15.78 -5.60
CA THR A 528 23.40 15.40 -4.73
C THR A 528 23.13 13.92 -4.84
N PHE A 529 22.50 13.33 -3.85
CA PHE A 529 22.13 11.90 -3.86
C PHE A 529 21.35 11.57 -5.13
N CYS A 530 20.28 12.32 -5.40
CA CYS A 530 19.42 12.05 -6.55
C CYS A 530 20.15 12.23 -7.90
N SER A 531 21.21 13.03 -7.98
CA SER A 531 22.01 13.21 -9.20
C SER A 531 23.10 12.15 -9.40
N ARG A 532 23.16 11.14 -8.54
CA ARG A 532 24.17 10.07 -8.58
C ARG A 532 23.55 8.67 -8.65
N MET A 533 22.21 8.58 -8.62
CA MET A 533 21.51 7.31 -8.61
C MET A 533 21.82 6.44 -9.82
N ALA A 534 21.66 6.96 -11.03
CA ALA A 534 21.95 6.19 -12.25
C ALA A 534 23.42 5.81 -12.36
N GLY A 535 24.32 6.66 -11.85
CA GLY A 535 25.76 6.34 -11.76
C GLY A 535 26.02 5.15 -10.86
N SER A 536 25.38 5.03 -9.70
CA SER A 536 25.45 3.85 -8.83
C SER A 536 25.05 2.58 -9.59
N LEU A 537 23.91 2.62 -10.29
CA LEU A 537 23.41 1.48 -11.06
C LEU A 537 24.41 1.07 -12.17
N LEU A 538 24.99 2.05 -12.86
CA LEU A 538 25.98 1.81 -13.91
C LEU A 538 27.26 1.18 -13.38
N HIS A 539 27.75 1.60 -12.23
CA HIS A 539 28.88 0.93 -11.58
C HIS A 539 28.53 -0.51 -11.20
N ALA A 540 27.35 -0.71 -10.63
CA ALA A 540 26.89 -2.04 -10.21
C ALA A 540 26.67 -3.01 -11.37
N VAL A 541 26.32 -2.52 -12.59
CA VAL A 541 26.16 -3.36 -13.78
C VAL A 541 27.43 -3.45 -14.64
N GLY A 542 28.52 -2.77 -14.23
CA GLY A 542 29.82 -2.82 -14.90
C GLY A 542 29.93 -1.97 -16.17
N LEU A 543 29.23 -0.81 -16.20
CA LEU A 543 29.27 0.18 -17.29
C LEU A 543 29.65 1.59 -16.77
N PRO A 544 30.71 1.75 -15.93
CA PRO A 544 31.05 3.04 -15.33
C PRO A 544 31.42 4.13 -16.32
N GLU A 545 31.86 3.79 -17.51
CA GLU A 545 32.24 4.75 -18.57
C GLU A 545 31.02 5.51 -19.15
N LEU A 546 29.82 5.12 -18.83
CA LEU A 546 28.58 5.85 -19.16
C LEU A 546 28.19 6.90 -18.09
N VAL A 547 29.01 7.06 -17.07
CA VAL A 547 28.87 8.10 -16.05
C VAL A 547 29.76 9.27 -16.40
N THR A 548 29.18 10.42 -16.64
CA THR A 548 29.90 11.66 -16.91
C THR A 548 29.82 12.61 -15.71
N HIS A 549 30.71 13.61 -15.65
CA HIS A 549 30.79 14.54 -14.51
C HIS A 549 30.59 16.01 -14.90
N SER A 550 30.29 16.27 -16.17
CA SER A 550 29.86 17.59 -16.65
C SER A 550 28.84 17.44 -17.77
N LEU A 551 28.06 18.47 -18.01
CA LEU A 551 27.05 18.49 -19.07
C LEU A 551 27.71 18.40 -20.46
N GLU A 552 28.87 19.04 -20.63
CA GLU A 552 29.67 18.98 -21.86
C GLU A 552 30.15 17.56 -22.15
N ALA A 553 30.71 16.85 -21.15
CA ALA A 553 31.14 15.46 -21.30
C ALA A 553 29.96 14.55 -21.62
N TYR A 554 28.77 14.81 -21.04
CA TYR A 554 27.52 14.09 -21.33
C TYR A 554 27.13 14.26 -22.80
N GLU A 555 27.15 15.48 -23.32
CA GLU A 555 26.84 15.78 -24.73
C GLU A 555 27.84 15.14 -25.69
N GLU A 556 29.15 15.28 -25.40
CA GLU A 556 30.21 14.68 -26.23
C GLU A 556 30.08 13.16 -26.31
N LEU A 557 29.83 12.50 -25.17
CA LEU A 557 29.70 11.05 -25.14
C LEU A 557 28.42 10.59 -25.86
N ALA A 558 27.29 11.31 -25.72
CA ALA A 558 26.06 11.00 -26.46
C ALA A 558 26.27 11.04 -27.95
N VAL A 559 26.94 12.10 -28.47
CA VAL A 559 27.27 12.27 -29.91
C VAL A 559 28.26 11.21 -30.39
N ALA A 560 29.31 10.90 -29.58
CA ALA A 560 30.30 9.87 -29.92
C ALA A 560 29.65 8.49 -30.05
N LEU A 561 28.79 8.10 -29.10
CA LEU A 561 28.08 6.82 -29.15
C LEU A 561 27.08 6.73 -30.30
N ALA A 562 26.42 7.83 -30.66
CA ALA A 562 25.53 7.84 -31.80
C ALA A 562 26.27 7.75 -33.15
N SER A 563 27.56 8.13 -33.17
CA SER A 563 28.42 8.11 -34.37
C SER A 563 29.27 6.83 -34.48
N ASP A 564 29.27 6.00 -33.44
CA ASP A 564 30.06 4.76 -33.38
C ASP A 564 29.19 3.54 -32.98
N PRO A 565 28.52 2.94 -33.97
CA PRO A 565 27.68 1.77 -33.76
C PRO A 565 28.42 0.55 -33.17
N ALA A 566 29.72 0.42 -33.45
CA ALA A 566 30.53 -0.70 -32.94
C ALA A 566 30.71 -0.58 -31.42
N ARG A 567 31.12 0.61 -30.95
CA ARG A 567 31.25 0.90 -29.51
C ARG A 567 29.92 0.76 -28.75
N LEU A 568 28.83 1.23 -29.33
CA LEU A 568 27.50 1.05 -28.74
C LEU A 568 27.09 -0.42 -28.70
N GLY A 569 27.44 -1.20 -29.73
CA GLY A 569 27.25 -2.65 -29.79
C GLY A 569 28.00 -3.39 -28.69
N GLU A 570 29.26 -3.04 -28.46
CA GLU A 570 30.09 -3.59 -27.37
C GLU A 570 29.47 -3.30 -25.98
N LEU A 571 28.96 -2.08 -25.75
CA LEU A 571 28.28 -1.72 -24.52
C LEU A 571 27.01 -2.54 -24.30
N ARG A 572 26.21 -2.74 -25.34
CA ARG A 572 25.01 -3.58 -25.28
C ARG A 572 25.32 -5.05 -25.03
N GLN A 573 26.37 -5.56 -25.69
CA GLN A 573 26.80 -6.93 -25.46
C GLN A 573 27.27 -7.13 -24.02
N ARG A 574 28.12 -6.26 -23.50
CA ARG A 574 28.57 -6.31 -22.11
C ARG A 574 27.43 -6.18 -21.10
N LEU A 575 26.45 -5.30 -21.38
CA LEU A 575 25.24 -5.21 -20.54
C LEU A 575 24.47 -6.53 -20.55
N ALA A 576 24.29 -7.17 -21.68
CA ALA A 576 23.61 -8.45 -21.78
C ALA A 576 24.35 -9.58 -21.04
N GLU A 577 25.70 -9.61 -21.11
CA GLU A 577 26.54 -10.57 -20.39
C GLU A 577 26.48 -10.34 -18.87
N ASN A 578 26.48 -9.07 -18.46
CA ASN A 578 26.49 -8.70 -17.04
C ASN A 578 25.11 -8.79 -16.39
N ARG A 579 24.02 -8.71 -17.13
CA ARG A 579 22.64 -8.63 -16.58
C ARG A 579 22.34 -9.72 -15.58
N ASP A 580 22.71 -10.95 -15.86
CA ASP A 580 22.38 -12.11 -15.04
C ASP A 580 23.42 -12.41 -13.95
N SER A 581 24.57 -11.69 -13.93
CA SER A 581 25.70 -11.93 -13.02
C SER A 581 26.14 -10.72 -12.21
N SER A 582 25.71 -9.52 -12.60
CA SER A 582 26.14 -8.28 -11.95
C SER A 582 25.44 -8.05 -10.60
N PRO A 583 26.09 -7.34 -9.67
CA PRO A 583 25.47 -6.98 -8.40
C PRO A 583 24.15 -6.22 -8.51
N LEU A 584 23.91 -5.48 -9.62
CA LEU A 584 22.68 -4.72 -9.82
C LEU A 584 21.43 -5.60 -9.83
N PHE A 585 21.54 -6.81 -10.39
CA PHE A 585 20.42 -7.74 -10.55
C PHE A 585 20.59 -9.05 -9.77
N ASP A 586 21.63 -9.17 -8.95
CA ASP A 586 21.76 -10.28 -7.99
C ASP A 586 20.97 -9.97 -6.71
N THR A 587 19.64 -10.04 -6.83
CA THR A 587 18.73 -9.74 -5.72
C THR A 587 18.94 -10.62 -4.50
N PRO A 588 19.22 -11.94 -4.61
CA PRO A 588 19.53 -12.75 -3.44
C PRO A 588 20.79 -12.28 -2.69
N ARG A 589 21.81 -11.82 -3.41
CA ARG A 589 23.00 -11.23 -2.79
C ARG A 589 22.66 -9.91 -2.09
N PHE A 590 21.91 -9.05 -2.77
CA PHE A 590 21.47 -7.78 -2.19
C PHE A 590 20.73 -8.00 -0.87
N VAL A 591 19.82 -8.97 -0.83
CA VAL A 591 19.03 -9.26 0.39
C VAL A 591 19.94 -9.73 1.53
N ARG A 592 20.89 -10.61 1.27
CA ARG A 592 21.88 -11.03 2.29
C ARG A 592 22.70 -9.85 2.81
N ASP A 593 23.26 -9.04 1.91
CA ASP A 593 24.05 -7.86 2.27
C ASP A 593 23.21 -6.86 3.08
N TYR A 594 21.95 -6.69 2.72
CA TYR A 594 21.03 -5.82 3.44
C TYR A 594 20.69 -6.34 4.84
N GLU A 595 20.39 -7.62 4.98
CA GLU A 595 20.17 -8.25 6.29
C GLU A 595 21.39 -8.18 7.19
N ASP A 596 22.59 -8.36 6.64
CA ASP A 596 23.84 -8.23 7.39
C ASP A 596 24.06 -6.79 7.86
N LEU A 597 23.75 -5.79 7.06
CA LEU A 597 23.76 -4.39 7.48
C LEU A 597 22.75 -4.11 8.60
N LEU A 598 21.54 -4.62 8.49
CA LEU A 598 20.51 -4.47 9.53
C LEU A 598 20.93 -5.16 10.83
N ALA A 599 21.52 -6.36 10.76
CA ALA A 599 22.07 -7.06 11.91
C ALA A 599 23.21 -6.29 12.60
N GLY A 600 23.99 -5.51 11.82
CA GLY A 600 25.06 -4.65 12.34
C GLY A 600 24.57 -3.42 13.12
N VAL A 601 23.32 -2.99 12.93
CA VAL A 601 22.77 -1.78 13.58
C VAL A 601 21.62 -2.04 14.55
N VAL A 602 21.10 -3.26 14.60
CA VAL A 602 20.02 -3.62 15.52
C VAL A 602 20.46 -3.43 16.97
N LYS A 603 19.59 -2.82 17.79
CA LYS A 603 19.85 -2.63 19.22
C LYS A 603 19.30 -3.78 20.03
N ARG A 604 20.07 -4.26 21.00
CA ARG A 604 19.72 -5.40 21.85
C ARG A 604 20.20 -5.19 23.29
N PRO A 605 19.45 -5.69 24.27
CA PRO A 605 19.95 -5.74 25.64
C PRO A 605 21.26 -6.54 25.74
N ALA A 606 22.15 -6.14 26.60
CA ALA A 606 23.46 -6.78 26.77
C ALA A 606 23.30 -8.28 27.09
N GLY A 607 24.04 -9.14 26.37
CA GLY A 607 24.09 -10.58 26.64
C GLY A 607 23.04 -11.42 25.89
N VAL A 608 22.22 -10.83 25.03
CA VAL A 608 21.28 -11.57 24.18
C VAL A 608 21.88 -11.78 22.77
N PRO A 609 22.31 -12.98 22.39
CA PRO A 609 22.84 -13.26 21.06
C PRO A 609 21.72 -13.26 20.01
N LEU A 610 22.07 -12.92 18.77
CA LEU A 610 21.30 -13.31 17.58
C LEU A 610 21.42 -14.83 17.46
N ASN A 611 20.31 -15.54 17.49
CA ASN A 611 20.31 -17.00 17.28
C ASN A 611 19.74 -17.31 15.90
N ASP A 612 20.33 -18.32 15.26
CA ASP A 612 19.84 -18.91 14.03
C ASP A 612 18.62 -19.83 14.24
N GLU A 613 18.16 -20.02 15.48
CA GLU A 613 16.97 -20.81 15.76
C GLU A 613 15.69 -19.94 15.74
N PRO A 614 14.61 -20.38 15.10
CA PRO A 614 13.36 -19.64 15.04
C PRO A 614 12.77 -19.46 16.45
N ASP A 615 12.23 -18.26 16.71
CA ASP A 615 11.54 -17.92 17.95
C ASP A 615 10.27 -18.79 18.11
N PRO A 616 10.06 -19.48 19.23
CA PRO A 616 8.88 -20.30 19.46
C PRO A 616 7.57 -19.51 19.58
N ILE A 617 7.60 -18.18 19.62
CA ILE A 617 6.39 -17.35 19.64
C ILE A 617 5.93 -17.09 18.20
N ARG A 618 5.44 -18.11 17.55
CA ARG A 618 4.45 -17.93 16.50
C ARG A 618 3.09 -17.76 17.19
N LEU A 619 2.58 -16.54 17.24
CA LEU A 619 1.15 -16.34 17.37
C LEU A 619 0.52 -16.96 16.13
N HIS A 620 -0.06 -18.16 16.29
CA HIS A 620 -1.02 -18.81 15.39
C HIS A 620 -0.56 -19.36 14.03
N ALA A 621 0.63 -19.96 13.94
CA ALA A 621 0.76 -21.17 13.16
C ALA A 621 1.21 -22.26 14.16
N VAL A 622 0.46 -23.31 14.30
CA VAL A 622 0.99 -24.54 14.88
C VAL A 622 2.23 -24.86 14.05
N PRO A 623 3.44 -24.99 14.65
CA PRO A 623 4.62 -25.32 13.86
C PRO A 623 4.35 -26.60 13.09
N ASP A 624 4.75 -26.63 11.82
CA ASP A 624 4.81 -27.92 11.13
C ASP A 624 5.67 -28.84 11.99
N PRO A 625 5.16 -30.00 12.38
CA PRO A 625 5.88 -30.89 13.24
C PRO A 625 7.23 -31.22 12.59
N ALA A 626 8.27 -31.37 13.42
CA ALA A 626 9.58 -31.81 12.92
C ALA A 626 9.40 -33.08 12.07
N PRO A 627 10.22 -33.32 11.05
CA PRO A 627 10.07 -34.51 10.21
C PRO A 627 9.93 -35.77 11.06
N GLY A 628 8.74 -36.39 11.01
CA GLY A 628 8.39 -37.57 11.79
C GLY A 628 7.61 -37.34 13.10
N GLN A 629 7.30 -36.08 13.48
CA GLN A 629 6.36 -35.76 14.57
C GLN A 629 4.99 -35.37 14.00
N LEU A 630 3.94 -35.82 14.68
CA LEU A 630 2.56 -35.46 14.34
C LEU A 630 2.17 -34.11 14.97
N SER A 631 1.36 -33.34 14.26
CA SER A 631 0.69 -32.19 14.89
C SER A 631 -0.34 -32.65 15.92
N ILE A 632 -0.73 -31.77 16.84
CA ILE A 632 -1.79 -32.05 17.82
C ILE A 632 -3.08 -32.50 17.13
N GLN A 633 -3.43 -31.90 15.97
CA GLN A 633 -4.61 -32.30 15.20
C GLN A 633 -4.44 -33.69 14.61
N GLN A 634 -3.30 -34.01 14.05
CA GLN A 634 -3.01 -35.32 13.43
C GLN A 634 -3.02 -36.43 14.48
N ASP A 635 -2.40 -36.20 15.62
CA ASP A 635 -2.41 -37.18 16.71
C ASP A 635 -3.82 -37.38 17.29
N SER A 636 -4.59 -36.31 17.44
CA SER A 636 -5.99 -36.36 17.89
C SER A 636 -6.91 -37.04 16.84
N MET A 637 -6.70 -36.80 15.54
CA MET A 637 -7.44 -37.53 14.49
C MET A 637 -7.17 -39.04 14.56
N LEU A 638 -5.93 -39.44 14.72
CA LEU A 638 -5.56 -40.85 14.88
C LEU A 638 -6.13 -41.47 16.15
N ALA A 639 -6.33 -40.69 17.21
CA ALA A 639 -6.95 -41.17 18.46
C ALA A 639 -8.47 -41.45 18.30
N LEU A 640 -9.14 -40.72 17.40
CA LEU A 640 -10.56 -40.93 17.09
C LEU A 640 -10.82 -42.15 16.21
N MET A 641 -9.81 -42.63 15.49
CA MET A 641 -9.93 -43.78 14.61
C MET A 641 -9.99 -45.08 15.47
N ARG A 642 -10.90 -45.97 15.12
CA ARG A 642 -11.00 -47.25 15.83
C ARG A 642 -9.84 -48.19 15.52
N ALA A 643 -9.38 -48.89 16.50
CA ALA A 643 -8.44 -49.99 16.31
C ALA A 643 -9.06 -51.10 15.43
N GLY A 644 -8.24 -51.69 14.57
CA GLY A 644 -8.67 -52.80 13.69
C GLY A 644 -9.26 -52.39 12.36
N MET A 645 -9.21 -51.13 11.97
CA MET A 645 -9.52 -50.68 10.61
C MET A 645 -8.40 -51.10 9.64
N HIS A 646 -8.78 -51.83 8.58
CA HIS A 646 -7.84 -52.38 7.61
C HIS A 646 -7.78 -51.60 6.31
N SER A 647 -8.76 -50.70 6.04
CA SER A 647 -8.82 -49.87 4.84
C SER A 647 -9.19 -48.43 5.17
N VAL A 648 -8.27 -47.51 4.91
CA VAL A 648 -8.38 -46.07 5.22
C VAL A 648 -8.07 -45.27 3.99
N VAL A 649 -8.84 -44.19 3.76
CA VAL A 649 -8.63 -43.20 2.68
C VAL A 649 -8.41 -41.84 3.30
N GLU A 650 -7.32 -41.14 2.95
CA GLU A 650 -7.09 -39.75 3.28
C GLU A 650 -7.31 -38.87 2.06
N VAL A 651 -8.16 -37.86 2.20
CA VAL A 651 -8.48 -36.90 1.13
C VAL A 651 -7.66 -35.62 1.33
N GLY A 652 -6.96 -35.19 0.30
CA GLY A 652 -6.15 -33.98 0.27
C GLY A 652 -4.67 -34.19 0.59
N GLY A 653 -4.23 -35.42 0.94
CA GLY A 653 -2.84 -35.66 1.28
C GLY A 653 -2.53 -37.08 1.70
N ALA A 654 -1.41 -37.27 2.35
CA ALA A 654 -0.96 -38.54 2.98
C ALA A 654 -0.33 -38.27 4.36
N SER A 655 -0.75 -37.18 5.02
CA SER A 655 -0.12 -36.69 6.24
C SER A 655 -0.22 -37.65 7.44
N LEU A 656 -1.24 -38.50 7.47
CA LEU A 656 -1.49 -39.46 8.54
C LEU A 656 -1.01 -40.87 8.22
N ALA A 657 -0.62 -41.15 6.98
CA ALA A 657 -0.31 -42.49 6.50
C ALA A 657 0.81 -43.20 7.28
N GLN A 658 1.91 -42.49 7.55
CA GLN A 658 3.05 -43.07 8.28
C GLN A 658 2.65 -43.48 9.71
N ALA A 659 2.01 -42.56 10.43
CA ALA A 659 1.66 -42.75 11.81
C ALA A 659 0.55 -43.81 12.00
N TRP A 660 -0.42 -43.86 11.08
CA TRP A 660 -1.43 -44.92 11.10
C TRP A 660 -0.81 -46.29 10.84
N ARG A 661 0.06 -46.46 9.84
CA ARG A 661 0.73 -47.72 9.55
C ARG A 661 1.65 -48.15 10.68
N ALA A 662 2.27 -47.23 11.41
CA ALA A 662 3.01 -47.58 12.63
C ALA A 662 2.12 -48.20 13.71
N ARG A 663 0.84 -47.79 13.83
CA ARG A 663 -0.16 -48.34 14.76
C ARG A 663 -0.84 -49.62 14.21
N GLN A 664 -0.99 -49.71 12.88
CA GLN A 664 -1.71 -50.80 12.16
C GLN A 664 -0.90 -51.24 10.92
N PRO A 665 0.16 -52.07 11.09
CA PRO A 665 1.11 -52.39 10.02
C PRO A 665 0.48 -53.09 8.81
N ASN A 666 -0.62 -53.82 9.01
CA ASN A 666 -1.31 -54.61 7.96
C ASN A 666 -2.49 -53.86 7.33
N SER A 667 -2.66 -52.58 7.61
CA SER A 667 -3.73 -51.78 7.03
C SER A 667 -3.38 -51.28 5.63
N HIS A 668 -4.40 -51.16 4.77
CA HIS A 668 -4.31 -50.52 3.47
C HIS A 668 -4.66 -49.05 3.61
N PHE A 669 -3.73 -48.17 3.22
CA PHE A 669 -3.91 -46.72 3.31
C PHE A 669 -3.80 -46.11 1.93
N THR A 670 -4.87 -45.46 1.48
CA THR A 670 -4.91 -44.79 0.16
C THR A 670 -4.95 -43.29 0.34
N ALA A 671 -4.06 -42.55 -0.33
CA ALA A 671 -4.04 -41.12 -0.37
C ALA A 671 -4.64 -40.60 -1.69
N ILE A 672 -5.51 -39.59 -1.62
CA ILE A 672 -6.07 -38.91 -2.78
C ILE A 672 -5.64 -37.46 -2.74
N ALA A 673 -4.80 -37.03 -3.68
CA ALA A 673 -4.37 -35.63 -3.83
C ALA A 673 -3.88 -35.36 -5.25
N PRO A 674 -3.93 -34.10 -5.76
CA PRO A 674 -3.39 -33.77 -7.09
C PRO A 674 -1.90 -34.09 -7.26
N ALA A 675 -1.12 -34.01 -6.17
CA ALA A 675 0.29 -34.38 -6.14
C ALA A 675 0.58 -35.11 -4.80
N PRO A 676 0.22 -36.41 -4.68
CA PRO A 676 0.45 -37.13 -3.44
C PRO A 676 1.94 -37.35 -3.20
N GLU A 677 2.41 -37.07 -1.98
CA GLU A 677 3.77 -37.38 -1.58
C GLU A 677 4.05 -38.88 -1.65
N ALA A 678 5.10 -39.27 -2.35
CA ALA A 678 5.47 -40.66 -2.54
C ALA A 678 6.13 -41.21 -1.27
N GLY A 679 5.68 -42.42 -0.79
CA GLY A 679 6.48 -43.23 0.10
C GLY A 679 5.80 -43.79 1.35
N TRP A 680 4.69 -43.24 1.84
CA TRP A 680 4.06 -43.69 3.11
C TRP A 680 2.69 -44.36 2.92
N SER A 681 1.96 -44.03 1.86
CA SER A 681 0.70 -44.71 1.52
C SER A 681 0.95 -46.04 0.83
N THR A 682 0.06 -47.01 1.04
CA THR A 682 0.09 -48.30 0.31
C THR A 682 -0.39 -48.12 -1.11
N ALA A 683 -1.24 -47.12 -1.35
CA ALA A 683 -1.69 -46.70 -2.68
C ALA A 683 -1.86 -45.18 -2.71
N SER A 684 -1.70 -44.55 -3.86
CA SER A 684 -1.97 -43.15 -4.06
C SER A 684 -2.69 -42.91 -5.38
N ILE A 685 -3.70 -42.04 -5.34
CA ILE A 685 -4.43 -41.60 -6.52
C ILE A 685 -4.07 -40.12 -6.75
N ALA A 686 -3.32 -39.89 -7.82
CA ALA A 686 -2.94 -38.54 -8.23
C ALA A 686 -4.09 -37.88 -9.00
N ALA A 687 -5.09 -37.36 -8.28
CA ALA A 687 -6.27 -36.73 -8.86
C ALA A 687 -6.85 -35.69 -7.89
N ASP A 688 -7.60 -34.71 -8.41
CA ASP A 688 -8.51 -33.89 -7.63
C ASP A 688 -9.59 -34.81 -7.03
N PRO A 689 -9.82 -34.81 -5.70
CA PRO A 689 -10.80 -35.71 -5.05
C PRO A 689 -12.20 -35.66 -5.67
N GLU A 690 -12.62 -34.51 -6.16
CA GLU A 690 -13.94 -34.32 -6.76
C GLU A 690 -14.02 -34.74 -8.24
N SER A 691 -12.89 -35.05 -8.86
CA SER A 691 -12.80 -35.47 -10.29
C SER A 691 -12.46 -36.94 -10.48
N LEU A 692 -12.55 -37.79 -9.43
CA LEU A 692 -12.30 -39.20 -9.51
C LEU A 692 -13.25 -39.88 -10.51
N ASP A 693 -12.67 -40.64 -11.44
CA ASP A 693 -13.43 -41.48 -12.35
C ASP A 693 -13.99 -42.74 -11.65
N GLU A 694 -14.82 -43.51 -12.34
CA GLU A 694 -15.46 -44.70 -11.75
C GLU A 694 -14.45 -45.80 -11.36
N GLN A 695 -13.37 -45.93 -12.12
CA GLN A 695 -12.32 -46.92 -11.82
C GLN A 695 -11.54 -46.51 -10.55
N GLN A 696 -11.24 -45.24 -10.38
CA GLN A 696 -10.57 -44.68 -9.21
C GLN A 696 -11.49 -44.80 -7.96
N TRP A 697 -12.79 -44.56 -8.14
CA TRP A 697 -13.76 -44.76 -7.04
C TRP A 697 -13.85 -46.18 -6.57
N GLN A 698 -13.85 -47.15 -7.49
CA GLN A 698 -13.87 -48.58 -7.13
C GLN A 698 -12.63 -49.01 -6.30
N GLN A 699 -11.52 -48.31 -6.45
CA GLN A 699 -10.31 -48.58 -5.63
C GLN A 699 -10.46 -48.14 -4.18
N VAL A 700 -11.24 -47.07 -3.90
CA VAL A 700 -11.42 -46.47 -2.58
C VAL A 700 -12.75 -46.81 -1.93
N ALA A 701 -13.75 -47.22 -2.67
CA ALA A 701 -15.08 -47.57 -2.18
C ALA A 701 -15.12 -48.60 -1.03
N PRO A 702 -14.20 -49.57 -0.93
CA PRO A 702 -14.16 -50.48 0.19
C PRO A 702 -13.60 -49.94 1.49
N ALA A 703 -13.26 -48.64 1.55
CA ALA A 703 -12.69 -48.00 2.73
C ALA A 703 -13.64 -48.08 3.94
N GLN A 704 -13.08 -48.44 5.08
CA GLN A 704 -13.78 -48.47 6.35
C GLN A 704 -13.78 -47.11 7.04
N CYS A 705 -12.77 -46.26 6.71
CA CYS A 705 -12.65 -44.91 7.27
C CYS A 705 -12.16 -43.92 6.20
N TRP A 706 -12.78 -42.74 6.17
CA TRP A 706 -12.38 -41.62 5.38
C TRP A 706 -11.88 -40.50 6.27
N LEU A 707 -10.70 -39.96 5.97
CA LEU A 707 -10.02 -38.91 6.71
C LEU A 707 -10.03 -37.59 5.92
N PHE A 708 -10.42 -36.50 6.59
CA PHE A 708 -10.46 -35.17 6.04
C PHE A 708 -9.66 -34.18 6.94
N PRO A 709 -8.33 -34.16 6.84
CA PRO A 709 -7.52 -33.22 7.60
C PRO A 709 -7.61 -31.84 6.94
N GLU A 710 -8.46 -30.95 7.46
CA GLU A 710 -8.73 -29.61 6.91
C GLU A 710 -9.07 -29.61 5.40
N THR A 711 -9.83 -30.59 4.96
CA THR A 711 -10.09 -30.78 3.53
C THR A 711 -11.54 -30.52 3.15
N LEU A 712 -12.50 -30.72 4.06
CA LEU A 712 -13.92 -30.50 3.76
C LEU A 712 -14.21 -29.06 3.34
N GLU A 713 -13.58 -28.08 3.96
CA GLU A 713 -13.71 -26.67 3.61
C GLU A 713 -13.06 -26.28 2.30
N ARG A 714 -12.27 -27.17 1.68
CA ARG A 714 -11.54 -26.95 0.43
C ARG A 714 -12.17 -27.63 -0.77
N LEU A 715 -13.12 -28.54 -0.56
CA LEU A 715 -13.90 -29.15 -1.63
C LEU A 715 -14.83 -28.10 -2.25
N ARG A 716 -15.07 -28.17 -3.56
CA ARG A 716 -16.02 -27.29 -4.26
C ARG A 716 -17.48 -27.62 -3.87
N ASP A 717 -17.77 -28.91 -3.75
CA ASP A 717 -19.08 -29.41 -3.29
C ASP A 717 -18.91 -30.56 -2.29
N PRO A 718 -18.65 -30.27 -1.00
CA PRO A 718 -18.49 -31.30 0.03
C PRO A 718 -19.74 -32.12 0.24
N TRP A 719 -20.95 -31.61 -0.03
CA TRP A 719 -22.20 -32.35 0.04
C TRP A 719 -22.24 -33.48 -1.01
N ALA A 720 -22.02 -33.15 -2.26
CA ALA A 720 -21.99 -34.12 -3.35
C ALA A 720 -20.91 -35.19 -3.13
N PHE A 721 -19.72 -34.77 -2.66
CA PHE A 721 -18.63 -35.68 -2.36
C PHE A 721 -18.99 -36.66 -1.23
N LEU A 722 -19.48 -36.17 -0.09
CA LEU A 722 -19.86 -37.00 1.05
C LEU A 722 -21.07 -37.91 0.74
N GLN A 723 -22.05 -37.45 -0.03
CA GLN A 723 -23.14 -38.29 -0.52
C GLN A 723 -22.63 -39.40 -1.45
N ARG A 724 -21.60 -39.16 -2.23
CA ARG A 724 -20.96 -40.17 -3.06
C ARG A 724 -20.22 -41.19 -2.19
N VAL A 725 -19.47 -40.76 -1.19
CA VAL A 725 -18.86 -41.63 -0.19
C VAL A 725 -19.91 -42.51 0.46
N ARG A 726 -21.04 -41.92 0.89
CA ARG A 726 -22.14 -42.63 1.57
C ARG A 726 -22.81 -43.66 0.68
N ARG A 727 -23.05 -43.34 -0.59
CA ARG A 727 -23.70 -44.27 -1.55
C ARG A 727 -22.86 -45.46 -1.92
N GLN A 728 -21.53 -45.32 -1.96
CA GLN A 728 -20.62 -46.36 -2.38
C GLN A 728 -20.03 -47.15 -1.20
N ALA A 729 -20.19 -46.66 0.01
CA ALA A 729 -19.72 -47.34 1.21
C ALA A 729 -20.56 -48.59 1.54
N LEU A 730 -19.88 -49.70 1.73
CA LEU A 730 -20.45 -50.85 2.39
C LEU A 730 -20.74 -50.51 3.86
N GLY A 731 -21.93 -50.79 4.40
CA GLY A 731 -22.43 -50.31 5.67
C GLY A 731 -21.43 -50.24 6.82
N GLY A 732 -21.50 -49.16 7.60
CA GLY A 732 -20.63 -48.93 8.76
C GLY A 732 -19.37 -48.11 8.50
N VAL A 733 -19.27 -47.42 7.34
CA VAL A 733 -18.15 -46.53 7.07
C VAL A 733 -18.08 -45.38 8.10
N GLU A 734 -16.88 -45.10 8.57
CA GLU A 734 -16.58 -43.98 9.46
C GLU A 734 -15.93 -42.82 8.74
N LEU A 735 -16.17 -41.65 9.25
CA LEU A 735 -15.56 -40.39 8.79
C LEU A 735 -14.89 -39.75 9.99
N VAL A 736 -13.61 -39.37 9.82
CA VAL A 736 -12.88 -38.56 10.82
C VAL A 736 -12.43 -37.29 10.11
N ALA A 737 -12.81 -36.14 10.65
CA ALA A 737 -12.50 -34.85 10.06
C ALA A 737 -11.96 -33.85 11.08
N CYS A 738 -11.03 -33.01 10.64
CA CYS A 738 -10.64 -31.79 11.32
C CYS A 738 -11.12 -30.63 10.44
N VAL A 739 -11.94 -29.73 10.99
CA VAL A 739 -12.58 -28.64 10.26
C VAL A 739 -12.43 -27.33 11.02
N ASN A 740 -12.08 -26.28 10.31
CA ASN A 740 -11.92 -24.95 10.87
C ASN A 740 -13.25 -24.35 11.30
N ASN A 741 -13.27 -23.69 12.45
CA ASN A 741 -14.48 -23.07 13.02
C ASN A 741 -14.59 -21.60 12.60
N SER A 742 -15.55 -21.28 11.74
CA SER A 742 -15.84 -19.90 11.35
C SER A 742 -16.48 -19.06 12.47
N GLN A 743 -16.97 -19.66 13.53
CA GLN A 743 -17.47 -18.95 14.72
C GLN A 743 -16.37 -18.61 15.73
N ASN A 744 -15.10 -19.01 15.47
CA ASN A 744 -14.00 -18.62 16.33
C ASN A 744 -13.94 -17.09 16.49
N TRP A 745 -13.67 -16.62 17.71
CA TRP A 745 -13.67 -15.21 18.07
C TRP A 745 -12.78 -14.37 17.16
N LEU A 746 -11.63 -14.92 16.71
CA LEU A 746 -10.72 -14.23 15.79
C LEU A 746 -11.37 -14.04 14.41
N VAL A 747 -11.99 -15.11 13.87
CA VAL A 747 -12.70 -15.05 12.57
C VAL A 747 -13.86 -14.07 12.64
N GLN A 748 -14.64 -14.11 13.73
CA GLN A 748 -15.74 -13.16 13.95
C GLN A 748 -15.24 -11.72 14.10
N SER A 749 -14.14 -11.49 14.80
CA SER A 749 -13.52 -10.16 14.93
C SER A 749 -13.02 -9.64 13.60
N LEU A 750 -12.41 -10.49 12.78
CA LEU A 750 -11.96 -10.13 11.43
C LEU A 750 -13.12 -9.82 10.49
N LEU A 751 -14.22 -10.58 10.56
CA LEU A 751 -15.45 -10.32 9.82
C LEU A 751 -16.10 -9.00 10.25
N ALA A 752 -16.25 -8.79 11.56
CA ALA A 752 -16.89 -7.60 12.12
C ALA A 752 -16.08 -6.32 11.84
N SER A 753 -14.76 -6.42 11.78
CA SER A 753 -13.87 -5.31 11.45
C SER A 753 -13.66 -5.10 9.93
N GLY A 754 -14.26 -5.96 9.08
CA GLY A 754 -14.05 -5.93 7.63
C GLY A 754 -12.64 -6.39 7.20
N ASN A 755 -11.88 -7.04 8.10
CA ASN A 755 -10.50 -7.45 7.90
C ASN A 755 -10.33 -8.96 7.65
N LEU A 756 -11.40 -9.65 7.23
CA LEU A 756 -11.31 -11.07 6.88
C LEU A 756 -10.54 -11.23 5.56
N HIS A 757 -9.29 -11.62 5.66
CA HIS A 757 -8.44 -11.91 4.51
C HIS A 757 -8.08 -13.39 4.48
N TYR A 758 -8.15 -14.00 3.29
CA TYR A 758 -7.68 -15.36 3.08
C TYR A 758 -6.15 -15.41 3.16
N GLN A 759 -5.63 -16.21 4.10
CA GLN A 759 -4.20 -16.36 4.36
C GLN A 759 -3.61 -17.55 3.57
N GLN A 760 -2.29 -17.71 3.56
CA GLN A 760 -1.66 -18.92 2.99
C GLN A 760 -1.88 -20.15 3.88
N SER A 761 -2.00 -19.95 5.18
CA SER A 761 -2.34 -20.96 6.17
C SER A 761 -3.14 -20.32 7.29
N GLY A 762 -4.05 -21.05 7.93
CA GLY A 762 -4.92 -20.54 9.00
C GLY A 762 -6.40 -20.50 8.60
N VAL A 763 -7.21 -19.70 9.28
CA VAL A 763 -8.67 -19.64 9.03
C VAL A 763 -9.10 -18.21 8.71
N PRO A 764 -9.64 -17.98 7.49
CA PRO A 764 -9.63 -18.88 6.32
C PRO A 764 -8.31 -18.80 5.54
N ASP A 765 -7.84 -19.92 5.00
CA ASP A 765 -6.74 -19.90 4.04
C ASP A 765 -7.25 -19.66 2.60
N ARG A 766 -6.33 -19.43 1.66
CA ARG A 766 -6.68 -19.16 0.24
C ARG A 766 -7.39 -20.33 -0.46
N ARG A 767 -7.35 -21.52 0.10
CA ARG A 767 -7.97 -22.73 -0.42
C ARG A 767 -9.33 -22.99 0.21
N THR A 768 -9.70 -22.22 1.25
CA THR A 768 -10.98 -22.34 1.95
C THR A 768 -12.10 -21.83 1.02
N LEU A 769 -12.97 -22.71 0.61
CA LEU A 769 -14.14 -22.42 -0.20
C LEU A 769 -15.41 -22.33 0.65
N HIS A 770 -15.45 -23.03 1.77
CA HIS A 770 -16.59 -23.07 2.69
C HIS A 770 -16.18 -22.68 4.11
N LEU A 771 -17.03 -21.90 4.76
CA LEU A 771 -16.90 -21.53 6.18
C LEU A 771 -17.94 -22.29 6.99
N PHE A 772 -17.49 -23.25 7.82
CA PHE A 772 -18.36 -24.03 8.65
C PHE A 772 -18.46 -23.48 10.07
N THR A 773 -19.69 -23.40 10.55
CA THR A 773 -20.01 -23.32 11.98
C THR A 773 -20.23 -24.72 12.53
N ARG A 774 -20.24 -24.89 13.85
CA ARG A 774 -20.57 -26.16 14.45
C ARG A 774 -21.95 -26.71 13.99
N ALA A 775 -22.92 -25.81 13.89
CA ALA A 775 -24.29 -26.15 13.45
C ALA A 775 -24.32 -26.53 11.97
N SER A 776 -23.74 -25.72 11.07
CA SER A 776 -23.76 -25.99 9.63
C SER A 776 -22.96 -27.25 9.25
N LEU A 777 -21.87 -27.54 9.97
CA LEU A 777 -21.11 -28.77 9.81
C LEU A 777 -21.93 -30.02 10.21
N ALA A 778 -22.63 -29.94 11.33
CA ALA A 778 -23.49 -31.02 11.80
C ALA A 778 -24.69 -31.21 10.85
N GLU A 779 -25.27 -30.14 10.34
CA GLU A 779 -26.35 -30.19 9.35
C GLU A 779 -25.90 -30.84 8.04
N MET A 780 -24.75 -30.41 7.48
CA MET A 780 -24.18 -31.00 6.27
C MET A 780 -23.98 -32.52 6.41
N LEU A 781 -23.36 -32.96 7.51
CA LEU A 781 -23.11 -34.38 7.73
C LEU A 781 -24.43 -35.17 7.84
N ARG A 782 -25.42 -34.66 8.55
CA ARG A 782 -26.75 -35.27 8.67
C ARG A 782 -27.45 -35.38 7.31
N GLU A 783 -27.40 -34.31 6.47
CA GLU A 783 -27.96 -34.32 5.12
C GLU A 783 -27.27 -35.31 4.19
N CYS A 784 -25.96 -35.55 4.42
CA CYS A 784 -25.21 -36.54 3.68
C CYS A 784 -25.35 -37.99 4.21
N GLY A 785 -26.17 -38.22 5.26
CA GLY A 785 -26.41 -39.52 5.85
C GLY A 785 -25.32 -39.98 6.81
N PHE A 786 -24.71 -39.07 7.54
CA PHE A 786 -23.73 -39.34 8.58
C PHE A 786 -24.22 -38.81 9.95
N ALA A 787 -24.10 -39.62 10.99
CA ALA A 787 -24.36 -39.22 12.35
C ALA A 787 -23.04 -38.97 13.10
N ILE A 788 -22.90 -37.78 13.69
CA ILE A 788 -21.74 -37.44 14.51
C ILE A 788 -21.83 -38.27 15.81
N VAL A 789 -20.80 -39.05 16.05
CA VAL A 789 -20.68 -39.88 17.27
C VAL A 789 -19.83 -39.18 18.32
N GLU A 790 -18.85 -38.42 17.89
CA GLU A 790 -17.95 -37.69 18.75
C GLU A 790 -17.52 -36.40 18.07
N MET A 791 -17.49 -35.28 18.83
CA MET A 791 -16.97 -33.99 18.37
C MET A 791 -16.26 -33.30 19.55
N THR A 792 -15.03 -32.92 19.33
CA THR A 792 -14.16 -32.24 20.29
C THR A 792 -13.62 -30.96 19.72
N ALA A 793 -13.52 -29.91 20.55
CA ALA A 793 -12.84 -28.68 20.24
C ALA A 793 -11.32 -28.85 20.34
N VAL A 794 -10.59 -28.37 19.36
CA VAL A 794 -9.12 -28.32 19.38
C VAL A 794 -8.63 -26.90 19.19
N ASN A 795 -7.44 -26.62 19.72
CA ASN A 795 -6.81 -25.31 19.63
C ASN A 795 -7.73 -24.17 20.12
N ALA A 796 -8.40 -24.38 21.25
CA ALA A 796 -9.22 -23.34 21.86
C ALA A 796 -8.33 -22.30 22.55
N HIS A 797 -8.48 -21.05 22.16
CA HIS A 797 -7.80 -19.92 22.76
C HIS A 797 -8.79 -19.00 23.45
N GLN A 798 -8.42 -18.49 24.61
CA GLN A 798 -9.24 -17.51 25.34
C GLN A 798 -8.89 -16.10 24.87
N PRO A 799 -9.83 -15.37 24.27
CA PRO A 799 -9.64 -13.96 23.95
C PRO A 799 -9.72 -13.09 25.20
N ASP A 800 -9.41 -11.80 25.03
CA ASP A 800 -9.67 -10.80 26.06
C ASP A 800 -11.14 -10.88 26.51
N PRO A 801 -11.43 -10.81 27.81
CA PRO A 801 -12.81 -10.82 28.34
C PRO A 801 -13.73 -9.76 27.71
N ALA A 802 -13.18 -8.62 27.25
CA ALA A 802 -13.96 -7.60 26.57
C ALA A 802 -14.48 -8.07 25.20
N VAL A 803 -13.69 -8.88 24.47
CA VAL A 803 -14.10 -9.47 23.19
C VAL A 803 -15.23 -10.47 23.39
N LEU A 804 -15.16 -11.34 24.41
CA LEU A 804 -16.24 -12.26 24.76
C LEU A 804 -17.52 -11.53 25.18
N ALA A 805 -17.38 -10.44 25.95
CA ALA A 805 -18.52 -9.61 26.31
C ALA A 805 -19.18 -8.96 25.11
N ALA A 806 -18.40 -8.48 24.14
CA ALA A 806 -18.91 -7.91 22.88
C ALA A 806 -19.66 -8.97 22.05
N LEU A 807 -19.12 -10.19 21.94
CA LEU A 807 -19.77 -11.30 21.22
C LEU A 807 -21.09 -11.72 21.88
N ARG A 808 -21.13 -11.81 23.20
CA ARG A 808 -22.37 -12.07 23.95
C ARG A 808 -23.43 -10.99 23.70
N ASN A 809 -23.03 -9.71 23.75
CA ASN A 809 -23.94 -8.59 23.49
C ASN A 809 -24.48 -8.60 22.06
N PHE A 810 -23.62 -8.92 21.09
CA PHE A 810 -24.01 -9.06 19.70
C PHE A 810 -25.00 -10.22 19.52
N ALA A 811 -24.71 -11.39 20.09
CA ALA A 811 -25.62 -12.54 20.05
C ALA A 811 -26.98 -12.21 20.66
N ALA A 812 -27.01 -11.58 21.84
CA ALA A 812 -28.25 -11.13 22.46
C ALA A 812 -29.03 -10.15 21.59
N ALA A 813 -28.35 -9.18 20.98
CA ALA A 813 -28.95 -8.19 20.09
C ALA A 813 -29.54 -8.80 18.80
N THR A 814 -28.98 -9.92 18.33
CA THR A 814 -29.45 -10.64 17.12
C THR A 814 -30.43 -11.78 17.44
N GLY A 815 -30.79 -11.98 18.70
CA GLY A 815 -31.71 -13.04 19.13
C GLY A 815 -31.08 -14.43 19.24
N ALA A 816 -29.76 -14.53 19.16
CA ALA A 816 -29.00 -15.76 19.39
C ALA A 816 -28.74 -15.98 20.90
N ASP A 817 -28.45 -17.24 21.30
CA ASP A 817 -28.08 -17.55 22.67
C ASP A 817 -26.67 -17.02 22.99
N PRO A 818 -26.51 -16.07 23.92
CA PRO A 818 -25.22 -15.51 24.27
C PRO A 818 -24.22 -16.51 24.84
N ALA A 819 -24.69 -17.51 25.63
CA ALA A 819 -23.83 -18.50 26.23
C ALA A 819 -23.29 -19.48 25.18
N LEU A 820 -24.15 -19.86 24.24
CA LEU A 820 -23.78 -20.72 23.12
C LEU A 820 -22.82 -20.00 22.17
N ALA A 821 -23.05 -18.73 21.89
CA ALA A 821 -22.19 -17.91 21.06
C ALA A 821 -20.78 -17.75 21.68
N GLU A 822 -20.69 -17.59 22.99
CA GLU A 822 -19.41 -17.57 23.71
C GLU A 822 -18.71 -18.92 23.62
N GLN A 823 -19.44 -20.01 23.87
CA GLN A 823 -18.91 -21.37 23.79
C GLN A 823 -18.36 -21.69 22.40
N ASP A 824 -19.11 -21.38 21.35
CA ASP A 824 -18.73 -21.63 19.97
C ASP A 824 -17.64 -20.66 19.44
N ALA A 825 -17.37 -19.55 20.15
CA ALA A 825 -16.30 -18.63 19.82
C ALA A 825 -14.91 -19.09 20.26
N LEU A 826 -14.79 -19.98 21.24
CA LEU A 826 -13.50 -20.41 21.79
C LEU A 826 -12.74 -21.39 20.89
N PRO A 827 -13.36 -22.44 20.31
CA PRO A 827 -12.65 -23.39 19.47
C PRO A 827 -12.13 -22.76 18.19
N TYR A 828 -10.87 -23.05 17.84
CA TYR A 828 -10.33 -22.70 16.53
C TYR A 828 -10.72 -23.74 15.47
N GLN A 829 -10.77 -25.03 15.87
CA GLN A 829 -11.13 -26.15 15.01
C GLN A 829 -12.03 -27.14 15.75
N TYR A 830 -12.84 -27.86 15.00
CA TYR A 830 -13.57 -29.03 15.46
C TYR A 830 -12.98 -30.30 14.88
N LEU A 831 -12.72 -31.23 15.74
CA LEU A 831 -12.35 -32.58 15.41
C LEU A 831 -13.55 -33.50 15.64
N LEU A 832 -13.94 -34.25 14.65
CA LEU A 832 -15.12 -35.09 14.75
C LEU A 832 -14.91 -36.51 14.18
N ARG A 833 -15.71 -37.43 14.73
CA ARG A 833 -15.95 -38.74 14.14
C ARG A 833 -17.45 -38.93 13.89
N ALA A 834 -17.78 -39.29 12.65
CA ALA A 834 -19.15 -39.57 12.25
C ALA A 834 -19.25 -40.94 11.62
N VAL A 835 -20.42 -41.55 11.68
CA VAL A 835 -20.70 -42.88 11.12
C VAL A 835 -21.85 -42.76 10.12
N ALA A 836 -21.81 -43.58 9.08
CA ALA A 836 -22.89 -43.69 8.13
C ALA A 836 -24.13 -44.30 8.81
N VAL A 837 -25.31 -43.63 8.65
CA VAL A 837 -26.61 -44.07 9.20
C VAL A 837 -27.57 -44.49 8.10
#